data_5cb21500322c3f4bffdb1f375484da24
#
_entry.id   5cb21500322c3f4bffdb1f375484da24
#
_cell.length_a   1.000
_cell.length_b   1.000
_cell.length_c   1.000
_cell.angle_alpha   90.00
_cell.angle_beta   90.00
_cell.angle_gamma   90.00
#
_symmetry.space_group_name_H-M   'P 1'
#
loop_
_entity.id
_entity.type
_entity.pdbx_description
1 polymer ?
#
loop_
_entity_poly.entity_id
_entity_poly.type
_entity_poly.pdbx_seq_one_letter_code
_entity_poly.pdbx_strand_id
1 'polypeptide(L)'
;MENDAYDRIGDEPPNYEETSFSGAPGCPSVRVSAFGHDTLDRVPNIDFYRNAGSVSGNRAVRPSLQELHDVFQKVSVWCPPHLYNPLYTHPPLHTTCLYVCLNILGGVMLFIRLSWVFGQGRRGLGIVVIALSCVVTTVTGLSMSAICTNGVVRGGDIGMLLSSNVITDWFPGGAYYLISRSLGPEFGGSIGLIFAFANAVAVAMYVVGFAETVVDLLKENNAIMIDELNDIRIIGCISVVLLLGISVAGMEWEAKAQIGLLIILLVAIVNVFVGTGIPASTDKKSKGFFNYDAKIFMENLPPDFRDGETFFSVFAIFFPAATGILAGANISGDLKDPQDALPKGTLLAILITGVTYLGVALCVSATVVRDATGNINDTIATGMDMFCNGTNTAACEQGWNFSSCEVSSCKFGSMNNFQVMTMVSGFGPLITAGTFSATLSSALASLVSAPKVFQALCKDNIYTALKFFAKGHGKNNEPIRGYVLTFIIAVAFIIIADLNVIAPIISNFFLASYALINFSCFHASYAKSPGWRPAYRYYNMWLSLFGAVLCCGVMFVINWWAALLTYAIEIFLYVYVTVKKPNVNWGSSTQAVTFVSAVNNALSLTGVEDHVKNFRPQCMVLTGAPKNRPALLDLAHCFTKNYGLCLTCEVFVGPRTETLTDVNAEMEKNQMWLNKKKRKAFYAAVACDSFRQGTENLMQASGLGRLKPNILMMGFKKDWRTADTAGVQSYVGVLHDAFDFEYGTVVLRMNQGLDISHIIKAQGKYTHTHAYTHTHTHTHTHTPMYKTEAVRILQPRASVTTPQSPQVVVVNERLVSTSTQFQRKQGKGTIDVWWMFDDGGLTLLLPYILTTRKKFKDCKMRIFIAGQPGRVEQDRMKSLLEKFRIKYADIHVIDDITQNPNSNSWKMFEDMIEPFRLHEGSKSTTLAEALRKDNPWKISDAELDTFEEKTNLQVRLNELLQENSRAANLIIVSMPIARLGSVSDHLYMAWLDILTKNLPPTMLIRGNHKSVLTFYS
;
A
#
# COMPACT_ATOMS: atom_id res chain seq x y z
N MET A 1 -64.28 1.61 6.26
CA MET A 1 -64.48 2.36 7.50
C MET A 1 -63.31 2.00 8.37
N GLU A 2 -62.34 2.79 8.63
CA GLU A 2 -62.02 4.20 8.38
C GLU A 2 -60.48 4.34 8.23
N ASN A 3 -60.08 4.83 7.09
CA ASN A 3 -58.88 5.62 6.91
C ASN A 3 -59.24 7.01 7.46
N ASP A 4 -58.38 7.64 8.19
CA ASP A 4 -58.10 9.08 8.22
C ASP A 4 -57.42 9.47 9.53
N ALA A 5 -56.12 9.55 9.54
CA ALA A 5 -55.35 10.47 10.38
C ALA A 5 -53.83 10.41 10.02
N TYR A 6 -53.50 10.70 8.78
CA TYR A 6 -52.16 11.13 8.40
C TYR A 6 -52.29 12.25 7.38
N ASP A 7 -52.55 13.46 7.89
CA ASP A 7 -52.47 14.61 7.02
C ASP A 7 -51.84 15.77 7.79
N ARG A 8 -50.76 16.31 7.18
CA ARG A 8 -50.22 17.65 7.36
C ARG A 8 -49.23 17.87 8.52
N ILE A 9 -48.02 17.47 8.34
CA ILE A 9 -46.85 18.32 8.63
C ILE A 9 -46.34 18.76 7.26
N GLY A 10 -46.43 20.06 6.97
CA GLY A 10 -46.06 20.63 5.68
C GLY A 10 -44.59 20.48 5.39
N ASP A 11 -44.30 19.79 4.27
CA ASP A 11 -43.04 19.81 3.56
C ASP A 11 -42.88 21.16 2.83
N GLU A 12 -42.59 22.22 3.56
CA GLU A 12 -41.89 23.36 2.97
C GLU A 12 -40.43 23.16 3.27
N PRO A 13 -39.57 23.09 2.23
CA PRO A 13 -38.13 23.09 2.45
C PRO A 13 -37.75 24.37 3.21
N PRO A 14 -36.79 24.33 4.15
CA PRO A 14 -36.37 25.50 4.87
C PRO A 14 -35.98 26.60 3.89
N ASN A 15 -36.66 27.75 3.96
CA ASN A 15 -36.35 28.93 3.19
C ASN A 15 -34.94 29.39 3.62
N TYR A 16 -33.95 29.07 2.83
CA TYR A 16 -32.65 29.71 2.92
C TYR A 16 -32.81 31.12 2.34
N GLU A 17 -32.84 32.15 3.17
CA GLU A 17 -32.71 33.52 2.70
C GLU A 17 -31.39 33.61 1.94
N GLU A 18 -31.48 33.75 0.62
CA GLU A 18 -30.36 34.18 -0.22
C GLU A 18 -30.02 35.61 0.19
N THR A 19 -29.05 35.77 1.09
CA THR A 19 -28.38 37.05 1.28
C THR A 19 -27.52 37.31 0.03
N SER A 20 -28.12 37.98 -0.93
CA SER A 20 -27.42 38.55 -2.08
C SER A 20 -26.47 39.65 -1.61
N PHE A 21 -25.19 39.32 -1.42
CA PHE A 21 -24.14 40.30 -1.22
C PHE A 21 -23.80 41.00 -2.52
N SER A 22 -24.43 42.15 -2.80
CA SER A 22 -23.92 43.12 -3.77
C SER A 22 -22.75 43.89 -3.07
N GLY A 23 -21.55 43.40 -3.24
CA GLY A 23 -20.35 44.03 -2.72
C GLY A 23 -19.95 45.25 -3.54
N ALA A 24 -20.09 46.42 -2.97
CA ALA A 24 -19.43 47.64 -3.46
C ALA A 24 -17.90 47.50 -3.25
N PRO A 25 -17.04 47.98 -4.15
CA PRO A 25 -15.60 47.89 -4.02
C PRO A 25 -15.13 48.85 -2.91
N GLY A 26 -14.66 48.27 -1.78
CA GLY A 26 -14.08 49.02 -0.67
C GLY A 26 -14.48 48.64 0.74
N CYS A 27 -15.33 47.62 0.94
CA CYS A 27 -15.68 47.17 2.30
C CYS A 27 -14.68 46.13 2.81
N PRO A 28 -14.26 46.22 4.09
CA PRO A 28 -13.46 45.15 4.75
C PRO A 28 -14.31 43.89 4.82
N SER A 29 -13.68 42.75 4.55
CA SER A 29 -14.29 41.44 4.59
C SER A 29 -14.97 41.18 5.95
N VAL A 30 -16.30 41.10 5.94
CA VAL A 30 -17.09 40.76 7.13
C VAL A 30 -16.87 39.28 7.44
N ARG A 31 -16.40 38.98 8.66
CA ARG A 31 -16.37 37.61 9.16
C ARG A 31 -17.79 37.15 9.41
N VAL A 32 -18.27 36.20 8.63
CA VAL A 32 -19.57 35.56 8.86
C VAL A 32 -19.31 34.29 9.69
N SER A 33 -19.87 34.24 10.90
CA SER A 33 -19.85 33.05 11.72
C SER A 33 -20.95 32.09 11.23
N ALA A 34 -20.60 31.05 10.50
CA ALA A 34 -21.54 29.97 10.16
C ALA A 34 -21.30 28.78 11.09
N PHE A 35 -22.37 28.31 11.75
CA PHE A 35 -22.30 27.16 12.67
C PHE A 35 -21.31 27.30 13.83
N GLY A 36 -21.11 28.54 14.35
CA GLY A 36 -20.19 28.82 15.45
C GLY A 36 -18.70 28.84 15.09
N HIS A 37 -18.36 28.81 13.81
CA HIS A 37 -16.99 28.89 13.31
C HIS A 37 -16.82 30.11 12.41
N ASP A 38 -15.68 30.79 12.51
CA ASP A 38 -15.33 31.87 11.59
C ASP A 38 -15.05 31.25 10.20
N THR A 39 -15.97 31.44 9.26
CA THR A 39 -15.84 31.00 7.88
C THR A 39 -15.59 32.20 6.96
N LEU A 40 -14.72 32.03 6.00
CA LEU A 40 -14.50 33.00 4.92
C LEU A 40 -15.09 32.44 3.61
N ASP A 41 -16.15 33.09 3.12
CA ASP A 41 -16.71 32.79 1.82
C ASP A 41 -15.77 33.29 0.74
N ARG A 42 -15.12 32.36 0.05
CA ARG A 42 -14.22 32.64 -1.05
C ARG A 42 -14.50 31.72 -2.23
N VAL A 43 -14.34 32.27 -3.43
CA VAL A 43 -14.40 31.50 -4.66
C VAL A 43 -13.38 30.34 -4.61
N PRO A 44 -13.73 29.13 -5.03
CA PRO A 44 -12.82 28.01 -5.09
C PRO A 44 -11.52 28.36 -5.81
N ASN A 45 -10.36 28.17 -5.17
CA ASN A 45 -9.06 28.41 -5.77
C ASN A 45 -8.31 27.08 -5.94
N ILE A 46 -7.70 26.90 -7.09
CA ILE A 46 -6.94 25.71 -7.46
C ILE A 46 -5.79 25.42 -6.48
N ASP A 47 -5.21 26.45 -5.87
CA ASP A 47 -4.08 26.31 -4.94
C ASP A 47 -4.46 25.63 -3.63
N PHE A 48 -5.73 25.69 -3.21
CA PHE A 48 -6.23 24.99 -2.02
C PHE A 48 -6.32 23.46 -2.22
N TYR A 49 -6.42 23.02 -3.46
CA TYR A 49 -6.51 21.61 -3.84
C TYR A 49 -5.17 21.06 -4.32
N ARG A 50 -4.15 21.92 -4.39
CA ARG A 50 -2.80 21.50 -4.76
C ARG A 50 -2.20 20.74 -3.59
N ASN A 51 -1.88 19.48 -3.82
CA ASN A 51 -1.11 18.67 -2.88
C ASN A 51 0.35 19.15 -2.96
N ALA A 52 0.66 20.24 -2.27
CA ALA A 52 2.01 20.77 -2.20
C ALA A 52 2.84 19.79 -1.36
N GLY A 53 3.44 18.80 -2.05
CA GLY A 53 4.39 17.91 -1.44
C GLY A 53 5.57 18.71 -0.96
N SER A 54 5.69 18.94 0.34
CA SER A 54 6.91 19.46 0.89
C SER A 54 8.00 18.39 0.72
N VAL A 55 9.10 18.76 0.09
CA VAL A 55 10.31 17.95 -0.06
C VAL A 55 10.89 17.53 1.32
N SER A 56 10.40 18.11 2.41
CA SER A 56 10.85 17.88 3.77
C SER A 56 10.17 16.72 4.52
N GLY A 57 9.30 15.95 3.88
CA GLY A 57 8.69 14.76 4.50
C GLY A 57 7.64 15.03 5.59
N ASN A 58 7.27 16.27 5.84
CA ASN A 58 6.15 16.59 6.71
C ASN A 58 4.84 16.38 5.96
N ARG A 59 3.85 15.75 6.61
CA ARG A 59 2.49 15.68 6.07
C ARG A 59 2.04 17.08 5.69
N ALA A 60 1.60 17.26 4.45
CA ALA A 60 0.93 18.48 4.05
C ALA A 60 -0.35 18.61 4.88
N VAL A 61 -0.30 19.44 5.86
CA VAL A 61 -1.48 19.83 6.62
C VAL A 61 -2.21 20.86 5.76
N ARG A 62 -3.52 20.70 5.60
CA ARG A 62 -4.36 21.71 4.94
C ARG A 62 -4.14 23.04 5.66
N PRO A 63 -3.77 24.12 4.97
CA PRO A 63 -3.48 25.37 5.63
C PRO A 63 -4.70 25.82 6.44
N SER A 64 -4.45 26.38 7.63
CA SER A 64 -5.51 26.97 8.45
C SER A 64 -6.15 28.13 7.69
N LEU A 65 -7.40 28.48 8.05
CA LEU A 65 -8.09 29.63 7.47
C LEU A 65 -7.29 30.93 7.62
N GLN A 66 -6.50 31.03 8.67
CA GLN A 66 -5.67 32.20 8.94
C GLN A 66 -4.43 32.27 8.03
N GLU A 67 -3.77 31.15 7.80
CA GLU A 67 -2.64 31.06 6.85
C GLU A 67 -3.11 31.33 5.41
N LEU A 68 -4.31 30.88 5.05
CA LEU A 68 -4.93 31.19 3.77
C LEU A 68 -5.22 32.67 3.62
N HIS A 69 -5.67 33.33 4.68
CA HIS A 69 -5.92 34.78 4.70
C HIS A 69 -4.63 35.59 4.50
N ASP A 70 -3.54 35.21 5.19
CA ASP A 70 -2.25 35.90 5.14
C ASP A 70 -1.57 35.78 3.79
N VAL A 71 -1.73 34.64 3.11
CA VAL A 71 -1.22 34.45 1.76
C VAL A 71 -1.93 35.34 0.74
N PHE A 72 -3.24 35.55 0.90
CA PHE A 72 -4.03 36.39 -0.02
C PHE A 72 -3.82 37.89 0.16
N GLN A 73 -3.52 38.36 1.34
CA GLN A 73 -3.18 39.79 1.55
C GLN A 73 -1.84 40.17 0.91
N LYS A 74 -0.91 39.23 0.74
CA LYS A 74 0.38 39.46 0.07
C LYS A 74 0.32 39.45 -1.45
N VAL A 75 -0.73 38.88 -2.07
CA VAL A 75 -0.88 38.76 -3.55
C VAL A 75 -1.58 39.95 -4.22
N SER A 76 -2.13 40.89 -3.44
CA SER A 76 -2.83 42.07 -4.00
C SER A 76 -1.92 43.22 -4.42
N VAL A 77 -0.61 43.05 -4.55
CA VAL A 77 0.32 44.06 -5.08
C VAL A 77 0.54 43.81 -6.58
N TRP A 78 -0.08 44.64 -7.34
CA TRP A 78 0.07 44.98 -8.76
C TRP A 78 1.23 44.36 -9.56
N CYS A 79 0.92 43.63 -10.62
CA CYS A 79 1.82 43.40 -11.75
C CYS A 79 1.30 44.11 -13.01
N PRO A 80 2.10 44.93 -13.68
CA PRO A 80 1.72 45.58 -14.95
C PRO A 80 1.76 44.56 -16.11
N PRO A 81 0.89 44.74 -17.14
CA PRO A 81 0.70 43.74 -18.22
C PRO A 81 1.66 43.81 -19.40
N HIS A 82 2.88 44.23 -19.24
CA HIS A 82 3.82 44.36 -20.37
C HIS A 82 5.17 43.72 -20.04
N LEU A 83 5.35 42.45 -20.43
CA LEU A 83 6.63 41.86 -20.84
C LEU A 83 6.38 40.41 -21.33
N TYR A 84 5.60 40.30 -22.39
CA TYR A 84 5.56 39.07 -23.20
C TYR A 84 6.50 39.27 -24.38
N ASN A 85 7.63 38.60 -24.37
CA ASN A 85 8.55 38.58 -25.49
C ASN A 85 8.24 37.38 -26.39
N PRO A 86 7.66 37.55 -27.60
CA PRO A 86 7.17 36.46 -28.45
C PRO A 86 8.24 35.91 -29.40
N LEU A 87 9.46 35.65 -28.95
CA LEU A 87 10.56 35.25 -29.85
C LEU A 87 11.15 33.86 -29.59
N TYR A 88 10.39 32.97 -29.02
CA TYR A 88 10.71 31.52 -29.06
C TYR A 88 9.51 30.77 -29.62
N THR A 89 9.48 30.62 -30.94
CA THR A 89 8.62 29.64 -31.62
C THR A 89 9.16 28.26 -31.32
N HIS A 90 8.65 27.64 -30.24
CA HIS A 90 8.82 26.20 -30.02
C HIS A 90 8.07 25.47 -31.15
N PRO A 91 8.63 24.38 -31.71
CA PRO A 91 7.92 23.56 -32.69
C PRO A 91 6.61 23.04 -32.12
N PRO A 92 5.58 22.76 -32.95
CA PRO A 92 4.29 22.31 -32.49
C PRO A 92 4.42 21.02 -31.65
N LEU A 93 3.77 20.98 -30.52
CA LEU A 93 3.94 20.18 -29.35
C LEU A 93 3.93 18.65 -29.53
N HIS A 94 3.15 18.16 -30.49
CA HIS A 94 3.01 16.72 -30.76
C HIS A 94 4.27 16.13 -31.42
N THR A 95 5.09 16.96 -31.99
CA THR A 95 6.25 16.58 -32.78
C THR A 95 7.42 16.13 -31.92
N THR A 96 7.68 16.74 -30.75
CA THR A 96 8.86 16.40 -29.93
C THR A 96 8.74 14.98 -29.34
N CYS A 97 7.59 14.62 -28.76
CA CYS A 97 7.35 13.26 -28.24
C CYS A 97 7.40 12.23 -29.38
N LEU A 98 6.78 12.53 -30.51
CA LEU A 98 6.80 11.70 -31.71
C LEU A 98 8.23 11.47 -32.20
N TYR A 99 9.06 12.51 -32.31
CA TYR A 99 10.44 12.43 -32.80
C TYR A 99 11.31 11.55 -31.91
N VAL A 100 11.24 11.70 -30.59
CA VAL A 100 12.03 10.88 -29.67
C VAL A 100 11.58 9.41 -29.73
N CYS A 101 10.28 9.14 -29.75
CA CYS A 101 9.78 7.79 -29.88
C CYS A 101 10.15 7.17 -31.25
N LEU A 102 10.07 7.91 -32.35
CA LEU A 102 10.47 7.44 -33.70
C LEU A 102 11.95 7.11 -33.78
N ASN A 103 12.82 7.91 -33.15
CA ASN A 103 14.26 7.62 -33.14
C ASN A 103 14.60 6.29 -32.46
N ILE A 104 13.97 6.01 -31.31
CA ILE A 104 14.26 4.83 -30.51
C ILE A 104 13.60 3.59 -31.12
N LEU A 105 12.31 3.68 -31.47
CA LEU A 105 11.55 2.55 -32.04
C LEU A 105 11.96 2.22 -33.49
N GLY A 106 12.38 3.22 -34.27
CA GLY A 106 12.59 3.08 -35.70
C GLY A 106 13.99 2.61 -36.12
N GLY A 107 14.94 2.43 -35.18
CA GLY A 107 16.32 2.48 -35.64
C GLY A 107 17.13 1.19 -35.66
N VAL A 108 17.51 0.70 -34.50
CA VAL A 108 18.63 -0.25 -34.41
C VAL A 108 18.31 -1.60 -35.03
N MET A 109 17.22 -2.21 -34.60
CA MET A 109 16.84 -3.56 -35.05
C MET A 109 16.34 -3.59 -36.50
N LEU A 110 15.86 -2.45 -37.03
CA LEU A 110 15.45 -2.32 -38.43
C LEU A 110 16.62 -2.65 -39.38
N PHE A 111 17.78 -2.03 -39.12
CA PHE A 111 18.93 -2.15 -40.04
C PHE A 111 19.82 -3.36 -39.74
N ILE A 112 19.95 -3.78 -38.48
CA ILE A 112 20.93 -4.79 -38.06
C ILE A 112 20.33 -6.19 -38.00
N ARG A 113 19.06 -6.36 -37.59
CA ARG A 113 18.52 -7.72 -37.29
C ARG A 113 17.23 -8.06 -38.03
N LEU A 114 16.51 -7.11 -38.66
CA LEU A 114 15.22 -7.40 -39.29
C LEU A 114 15.32 -8.40 -40.44
N SER A 115 16.34 -8.29 -41.30
CA SER A 115 16.58 -9.23 -42.39
C SER A 115 16.83 -10.65 -41.91
N TRP A 116 17.62 -10.80 -40.83
CA TRP A 116 17.89 -12.08 -40.20
C TRP A 116 16.65 -12.68 -39.52
N VAL A 117 15.84 -11.87 -38.82
CA VAL A 117 14.56 -12.29 -38.22
C VAL A 117 13.63 -12.88 -39.28
N PHE A 118 13.55 -12.23 -40.46
CA PHE A 118 12.76 -12.74 -41.56
C PHE A 118 13.44 -13.88 -42.34
N GLY A 119 14.74 -13.99 -42.26
CA GLY A 119 15.49 -15.18 -42.73
C GLY A 119 15.12 -16.41 -41.93
N GLN A 120 15.22 -16.37 -40.62
CA GLN A 120 14.92 -17.45 -39.66
C GLN A 120 13.43 -17.79 -39.55
N GLY A 121 12.62 -16.81 -39.18
CA GLY A 121 11.17 -16.97 -38.94
C GLY A 121 10.32 -17.00 -40.20
N ARG A 122 10.92 -16.65 -41.35
CA ARG A 122 10.22 -16.43 -42.64
C ARG A 122 9.03 -15.46 -42.48
N ARG A 123 8.25 -15.23 -43.51
CA ARG A 123 7.21 -14.21 -43.49
C ARG A 123 6.13 -14.46 -42.48
N GLY A 124 5.62 -15.68 -42.39
CA GLY A 124 4.51 -16.00 -41.53
C GLY A 124 4.83 -15.68 -40.06
N LEU A 125 5.91 -16.29 -39.57
CA LEU A 125 6.31 -16.06 -38.16
C LEU A 125 7.02 -14.74 -37.94
N GLY A 126 7.77 -14.19 -38.94
CA GLY A 126 8.35 -12.84 -38.82
C GLY A 126 7.28 -11.74 -38.71
N ILE A 127 6.18 -11.82 -39.47
CA ILE A 127 5.01 -10.93 -39.29
C ILE A 127 4.38 -11.11 -37.91
N VAL A 128 4.28 -12.35 -37.42
CA VAL A 128 3.76 -12.61 -36.06
C VAL A 128 4.66 -11.99 -34.99
N VAL A 129 6.00 -12.02 -35.15
CA VAL A 129 6.96 -11.37 -34.26
C VAL A 129 6.69 -9.85 -34.18
N ILE A 130 6.56 -9.19 -35.33
CA ILE A 130 6.26 -7.75 -35.39
C ILE A 130 4.88 -7.47 -34.77
N ALA A 131 3.85 -8.22 -35.16
CA ALA A 131 2.49 -8.03 -34.67
C ALA A 131 2.38 -8.21 -33.13
N LEU A 132 3.01 -9.26 -32.60
CA LEU A 132 3.04 -9.51 -31.14
C LEU A 132 3.75 -8.37 -30.42
N SER A 133 4.88 -7.88 -30.94
CA SER A 133 5.59 -6.74 -30.38
C SER A 133 4.72 -5.47 -30.39
N CYS A 134 4.01 -5.20 -31.50
CA CYS A 134 3.07 -4.08 -31.61
C CYS A 134 1.89 -4.21 -30.64
N VAL A 135 1.36 -5.40 -30.42
CA VAL A 135 0.26 -5.63 -29.45
C VAL A 135 0.73 -5.34 -28.04
N VAL A 136 1.88 -5.89 -27.61
CA VAL A 136 2.45 -5.64 -26.28
C VAL A 136 2.68 -4.15 -26.04
N THR A 137 3.28 -3.46 -27.01
CA THR A 137 3.57 -2.02 -26.88
C THR A 137 2.33 -1.16 -26.94
N THR A 138 1.35 -1.49 -27.79
CA THR A 138 0.09 -0.74 -27.89
C THR A 138 -0.71 -0.84 -26.60
N VAL A 139 -0.90 -2.05 -26.05
CA VAL A 139 -1.63 -2.23 -24.78
C VAL A 139 -0.93 -1.48 -23.66
N THR A 140 0.39 -1.56 -23.59
CA THR A 140 1.18 -0.81 -22.59
C THR A 140 1.09 0.70 -22.84
N GLY A 141 1.11 1.16 -24.08
CA GLY A 141 0.94 2.55 -24.47
C GLY A 141 -0.43 3.13 -24.08
N LEU A 142 -1.51 2.32 -24.20
CA LEU A 142 -2.84 2.69 -23.72
C LEU A 142 -2.88 2.86 -22.19
N SER A 143 -2.31 1.91 -21.46
CA SER A 143 -2.21 1.97 -19.99
C SER A 143 -1.36 3.16 -19.53
N MET A 144 -0.23 3.40 -20.18
CA MET A 144 0.63 4.56 -19.90
C MET A 144 -0.09 5.88 -20.21
N SER A 145 -0.84 5.95 -21.31
CA SER A 145 -1.66 7.12 -21.67
C SER A 145 -2.70 7.44 -20.60
N ALA A 146 -3.33 6.43 -20.00
CA ALA A 146 -4.25 6.62 -18.88
C ALA A 146 -3.52 7.20 -17.65
N ILE A 147 -2.33 6.70 -17.31
CA ILE A 147 -1.53 7.19 -16.18
C ILE A 147 -1.07 8.63 -16.42
N CYS A 148 -0.57 8.94 -17.61
CA CYS A 148 -0.07 10.29 -17.97
C CYS A 148 -1.18 11.35 -17.98
N THR A 149 -2.42 10.96 -18.22
CA THR A 149 -3.58 11.87 -18.24
C THR A 149 -4.33 11.93 -16.91
N ASN A 150 -3.86 11.24 -15.87
CA ASN A 150 -4.43 11.26 -14.53
C ASN A 150 -3.94 12.46 -13.70
N GLY A 151 -4.38 13.66 -14.06
CA GLY A 151 -3.98 14.89 -13.40
C GLY A 151 -2.98 15.71 -14.19
N VAL A 152 -2.89 17.01 -13.89
CA VAL A 152 -2.01 17.94 -14.59
C VAL A 152 -0.61 17.88 -13.98
N VAL A 153 0.35 17.39 -14.72
CA VAL A 153 1.78 17.53 -14.43
C VAL A 153 2.28 18.77 -15.19
N ARG A 154 2.23 19.94 -14.57
CA ARG A 154 2.82 21.13 -15.17
C ARG A 154 4.33 21.09 -14.96
N GLY A 155 5.08 20.87 -16.03
CA GLY A 155 6.47 21.27 -16.13
C GLY A 155 6.55 22.78 -16.27
N GLY A 156 7.24 23.44 -15.40
CA GLY A 156 8.05 24.57 -15.74
C GLY A 156 7.50 26.00 -15.79
N ASP A 157 6.21 26.33 -15.76
CA ASP A 157 5.76 27.73 -16.01
C ASP A 157 5.20 28.50 -14.78
N ILE A 158 5.46 28.10 -13.56
CA ILE A 158 5.03 28.85 -12.34
C ILE A 158 6.22 29.53 -11.63
N GLY A 159 7.40 29.57 -12.25
CA GLY A 159 8.60 30.20 -11.72
C GLY A 159 8.59 31.75 -11.75
N MET A 160 7.59 32.40 -12.31
CA MET A 160 7.66 33.86 -12.56
C MET A 160 6.80 34.74 -11.62
N LEU A 161 6.12 34.18 -10.61
CA LEU A 161 5.22 34.99 -9.76
C LEU A 161 5.48 34.95 -8.26
N LEU A 162 6.58 34.36 -7.80
CA LEU A 162 6.95 34.48 -6.36
C LEU A 162 8.44 34.83 -6.22
N SER A 163 8.73 36.13 -6.34
CA SER A 163 9.93 36.71 -5.77
C SER A 163 9.95 36.44 -4.26
N SER A 164 10.82 35.68 -3.84
CA SER A 164 11.71 35.61 -2.67
C SER A 164 11.88 34.20 -2.14
N ASN A 165 13.09 33.66 -2.36
CA ASN A 165 13.74 32.60 -1.57
C ASN A 165 13.07 31.21 -1.40
N VAL A 166 12.12 30.79 -2.23
CA VAL A 166 11.78 29.36 -2.40
C VAL A 166 12.40 28.90 -3.71
N ILE A 167 13.49 28.18 -3.61
CA ILE A 167 14.09 27.43 -4.71
C ILE A 167 13.01 26.47 -5.22
N THR A 168 12.37 26.83 -6.34
CA THR A 168 11.47 25.92 -7.08
C THR A 168 12.39 24.85 -7.70
N ASP A 169 12.53 23.73 -7.00
CA ASP A 169 13.20 22.56 -7.54
C ASP A 169 12.44 22.08 -8.77
N TRP A 170 13.01 22.30 -9.92
CA TRP A 170 12.58 21.73 -11.19
C TRP A 170 12.67 20.21 -11.08
N PHE A 171 11.54 19.51 -11.21
CA PHE A 171 11.48 18.04 -11.11
C PHE A 171 11.36 17.40 -12.50
N PRO A 172 12.46 17.06 -13.16
CA PRO A 172 12.42 16.18 -14.31
C PRO A 172 12.24 14.74 -13.79
N GLY A 173 11.01 14.29 -13.57
CA GLY A 173 10.73 12.98 -13.01
C GLY A 173 10.23 11.95 -14.01
N GLY A 174 9.91 12.37 -15.23
CA GLY A 174 9.48 11.49 -16.31
C GLY A 174 8.37 10.49 -15.94
N ALA A 175 8.42 9.33 -16.57
CA ALA A 175 7.47 8.22 -16.34
C ALA A 175 7.39 7.80 -14.86
N TYR A 176 8.51 7.76 -14.16
CA TYR A 176 8.56 7.46 -12.74
C TYR A 176 7.69 8.42 -11.91
N TYR A 177 7.78 9.73 -12.15
CA TYR A 177 7.03 10.74 -11.43
C TYR A 177 5.52 10.54 -11.62
N LEU A 178 5.08 10.38 -12.87
CA LEU A 178 3.68 10.16 -13.22
C LEU A 178 3.11 8.91 -12.53
N ILE A 179 3.84 7.81 -12.57
CA ILE A 179 3.44 6.53 -11.98
C ILE A 179 3.41 6.62 -10.45
N SER A 180 4.47 7.15 -9.83
CA SER A 180 4.57 7.21 -8.37
C SER A 180 3.50 8.09 -7.73
N ARG A 181 3.15 9.22 -8.38
CA ARG A 181 2.09 10.14 -7.88
C ARG A 181 0.68 9.60 -8.10
N SER A 182 0.48 8.82 -9.17
CA SER A 182 -0.84 8.21 -9.45
C SER A 182 -1.12 6.98 -8.59
N LEU A 183 -0.10 6.19 -8.27
CA LEU A 183 -0.27 4.83 -7.74
C LEU A 183 0.29 4.62 -6.33
N GLY A 184 1.21 5.47 -5.92
CA GLY A 184 1.86 5.37 -4.62
C GLY A 184 3.30 4.86 -4.67
N PRO A 185 4.00 4.91 -3.51
CA PRO A 185 5.42 4.66 -3.43
C PRO A 185 5.81 3.19 -3.67
N GLU A 186 4.92 2.24 -3.41
CA GLU A 186 5.18 0.81 -3.55
C GLU A 186 5.43 0.44 -5.02
N PHE A 187 4.52 0.84 -5.91
CA PHE A 187 4.65 0.63 -7.35
C PHE A 187 5.68 1.56 -7.96
N GLY A 188 5.61 2.86 -7.64
CA GLY A 188 6.53 3.85 -8.17
C GLY A 188 7.99 3.54 -7.87
N GLY A 189 8.30 3.13 -6.63
CA GLY A 189 9.65 2.77 -6.23
C GLY A 189 10.22 1.57 -7.00
N SER A 190 9.42 0.51 -7.15
CA SER A 190 9.85 -0.70 -7.87
C SER A 190 10.05 -0.43 -9.36
N ILE A 191 9.07 0.20 -10.01
CA ILE A 191 9.15 0.54 -11.44
C ILE A 191 10.33 1.48 -11.71
N GLY A 192 10.49 2.53 -10.89
CA GLY A 192 11.53 3.54 -11.10
C GLY A 192 12.94 2.95 -11.07
N LEU A 193 13.23 2.03 -10.17
CA LEU A 193 14.55 1.40 -10.07
C LEU A 193 14.81 0.44 -11.22
N ILE A 194 13.86 -0.44 -11.55
CA ILE A 194 13.96 -1.42 -12.64
C ILE A 194 14.09 -0.69 -13.98
N PHE A 195 13.30 0.32 -14.20
CA PHE A 195 13.32 1.10 -15.44
C PHE A 195 14.61 1.91 -15.62
N ALA A 196 15.14 2.50 -14.53
CA ALA A 196 16.45 3.17 -14.58
C ALA A 196 17.58 2.19 -14.93
N PHE A 197 17.56 1.00 -14.35
CA PHE A 197 18.53 -0.05 -14.66
C PHE A 197 18.39 -0.57 -16.10
N ALA A 198 17.16 -0.82 -16.57
CA ALA A 198 16.88 -1.24 -17.95
C ALA A 198 17.45 -0.24 -18.96
N ASN A 199 17.25 1.08 -18.73
CA ASN A 199 17.82 2.12 -19.60
C ASN A 199 19.35 2.17 -19.55
N ALA A 200 19.96 1.92 -18.38
CA ALA A 200 21.42 1.88 -18.25
C ALA A 200 22.04 0.73 -19.05
N VAL A 201 21.38 -0.45 -19.05
CA VAL A 201 21.81 -1.60 -19.87
C VAL A 201 21.51 -1.39 -21.35
N ALA A 202 20.40 -0.67 -21.67
CA ALA A 202 20.06 -0.32 -23.06
C ALA A 202 21.14 0.53 -23.74
N VAL A 203 21.83 1.41 -22.99
CA VAL A 203 22.99 2.15 -23.52
C VAL A 203 24.03 1.18 -24.09
N ALA A 204 24.35 0.12 -23.34
CA ALA A 204 25.33 -0.87 -23.77
C ALA A 204 24.89 -1.57 -25.06
N MET A 205 23.63 -1.99 -25.16
CA MET A 205 23.08 -2.64 -26.36
C MET A 205 23.22 -1.78 -27.60
N TYR A 206 22.83 -0.50 -27.50
CA TYR A 206 22.90 0.42 -28.63
C TYR A 206 24.34 0.78 -29.04
N VAL A 207 25.23 0.91 -28.08
CA VAL A 207 26.65 1.16 -28.31
C VAL A 207 27.34 -0.08 -28.91
N VAL A 208 27.00 -1.29 -28.46
CA VAL A 208 27.51 -2.53 -29.06
C VAL A 208 27.01 -2.65 -30.50
N GLY A 209 25.74 -2.37 -30.80
CA GLY A 209 25.23 -2.39 -32.17
C GLY A 209 25.92 -1.36 -33.08
N PHE A 210 26.28 -0.18 -32.55
CA PHE A 210 27.12 0.77 -33.27
C PHE A 210 28.52 0.19 -33.53
N ALA A 211 29.16 -0.40 -32.49
CA ALA A 211 30.50 -0.92 -32.58
C ALA A 211 30.57 -2.14 -33.55
N GLU A 212 29.57 -3.05 -33.54
CA GLU A 212 29.45 -4.15 -34.52
C GLU A 212 29.46 -3.59 -35.96
N THR A 213 28.66 -2.54 -36.22
CA THR A 213 28.58 -1.93 -37.56
C THR A 213 29.90 -1.27 -37.96
N VAL A 214 30.64 -0.66 -37.04
CA VAL A 214 31.98 -0.11 -37.33
C VAL A 214 33.00 -1.22 -37.59
N VAL A 215 32.98 -2.29 -36.80
CA VAL A 215 33.87 -3.45 -36.99
C VAL A 215 33.63 -4.17 -38.33
N ASP A 216 32.36 -4.29 -38.76
CA ASP A 216 32.00 -4.80 -40.05
C ASP A 216 32.62 -3.98 -41.19
N LEU A 217 32.57 -2.62 -41.07
CA LEU A 217 33.23 -1.72 -42.04
C LEU A 217 34.77 -1.86 -42.04
N LEU A 218 35.40 -2.06 -40.87
CA LEU A 218 36.83 -2.26 -40.75
C LEU A 218 37.22 -3.65 -41.39
N LYS A 219 36.37 -4.65 -41.23
CA LYS A 219 36.53 -5.99 -41.83
C LYS A 219 36.45 -5.92 -43.34
N GLU A 220 35.50 -5.19 -43.92
CA GLU A 220 35.37 -4.99 -45.35
C GLU A 220 36.63 -4.32 -45.93
N ASN A 221 37.26 -3.43 -45.19
CA ASN A 221 38.47 -2.72 -45.59
C ASN A 221 39.79 -3.38 -45.13
N ASN A 222 39.77 -4.60 -44.55
CA ASN A 222 40.89 -5.31 -44.00
C ASN A 222 41.69 -4.51 -42.94
N ALA A 223 41.02 -3.68 -42.12
CA ALA A 223 41.59 -2.79 -41.16
C ALA A 223 41.24 -3.18 -39.69
N ILE A 224 41.04 -4.45 -39.41
CA ILE A 224 40.80 -5.00 -38.07
C ILE A 224 42.02 -4.68 -37.18
N MET A 225 41.77 -4.16 -35.93
CA MET A 225 42.84 -3.75 -35.02
C MET A 225 43.48 -4.92 -34.26
N ILE A 226 42.65 -5.76 -33.59
CA ILE A 226 43.13 -6.90 -32.80
C ILE A 226 42.36 -8.18 -33.22
N ASP A 227 41.06 -8.20 -32.92
CA ASP A 227 40.08 -9.20 -33.27
C ASP A 227 38.65 -8.62 -33.22
N GLU A 228 37.67 -9.31 -33.84
CA GLU A 228 36.31 -8.78 -33.95
C GLU A 228 35.69 -8.44 -32.58
N LEU A 229 35.86 -9.31 -31.56
CA LEU A 229 35.32 -9.11 -30.23
C LEU A 229 36.00 -7.98 -29.44
N ASN A 230 37.34 -7.93 -29.50
CA ASN A 230 38.06 -6.87 -28.76
C ASN A 230 37.92 -5.50 -29.43
N ASP A 231 37.80 -5.46 -30.75
CA ASP A 231 37.54 -4.23 -31.50
C ASP A 231 36.14 -3.66 -31.13
N ILE A 232 35.09 -4.49 -30.99
CA ILE A 232 33.78 -4.10 -30.51
C ILE A 232 33.88 -3.49 -29.11
N ARG A 233 34.66 -4.09 -28.18
CA ARG A 233 34.88 -3.58 -26.83
C ARG A 233 35.57 -2.23 -26.82
N ILE A 234 36.64 -2.07 -27.61
CA ILE A 234 37.42 -0.84 -27.69
C ILE A 234 36.55 0.30 -28.26
N ILE A 235 35.93 0.06 -29.42
CA ILE A 235 35.09 1.05 -30.08
C ILE A 235 33.89 1.40 -29.20
N GLY A 236 33.26 0.41 -28.57
CA GLY A 236 32.15 0.61 -27.64
C GLY A 236 32.53 1.46 -26.44
N CYS A 237 33.66 1.19 -25.80
CA CYS A 237 34.15 1.99 -24.68
C CYS A 237 34.48 3.44 -25.07
N ILE A 238 35.09 3.64 -26.23
CA ILE A 238 35.37 5.00 -26.73
C ILE A 238 34.05 5.76 -27.01
N SER A 239 33.11 5.08 -27.67
CA SER A 239 31.81 5.66 -28.04
C SER A 239 30.99 6.08 -26.80
N VAL A 240 30.93 5.24 -25.76
CA VAL A 240 30.17 5.60 -24.54
C VAL A 240 30.78 6.75 -23.79
N VAL A 241 32.13 6.93 -23.83
CA VAL A 241 32.81 8.09 -23.26
C VAL A 241 32.45 9.38 -24.03
N LEU A 242 32.45 9.32 -25.37
CA LEU A 242 32.04 10.47 -26.19
C LEU A 242 30.57 10.86 -25.95
N LEU A 243 29.67 9.85 -25.87
CA LEU A 243 28.25 10.08 -25.58
C LEU A 243 28.03 10.67 -24.18
N LEU A 244 28.80 10.21 -23.19
CA LEU A 244 28.79 10.79 -21.85
C LEU A 244 29.20 12.27 -21.87
N GLY A 245 30.20 12.62 -22.65
CA GLY A 245 30.64 14.01 -22.85
C GLY A 245 29.51 14.90 -23.41
N ILE A 246 28.78 14.41 -24.42
CA ILE A 246 27.62 15.10 -25.00
C ILE A 246 26.48 15.25 -24.00
N SER A 247 26.18 14.18 -23.24
CA SER A 247 25.10 14.18 -22.24
C SER A 247 25.37 15.18 -21.10
N VAL A 248 26.62 15.32 -20.67
CA VAL A 248 27.04 16.28 -19.63
C VAL A 248 27.04 17.72 -20.15
N ALA A 249 27.20 17.94 -21.46
CA ALA A 249 27.18 19.27 -22.06
C ALA A 249 25.79 19.96 -22.02
N GLY A 250 24.70 19.18 -21.85
CA GLY A 250 23.35 19.72 -21.59
C GLY A 250 22.30 19.39 -22.65
N MET A 251 21.03 19.49 -22.23
CA MET A 251 19.85 19.04 -22.99
C MET A 251 19.60 19.77 -24.31
N GLU A 252 20.03 21.02 -24.48
CA GLU A 252 19.83 21.75 -25.74
C GLU A 252 20.61 21.14 -26.89
N TRP A 253 21.83 20.69 -26.64
CA TRP A 253 22.66 19.99 -27.61
C TRP A 253 22.12 18.61 -27.95
N GLU A 254 21.61 17.91 -26.95
CA GLU A 254 20.95 16.62 -27.14
C GLU A 254 19.75 16.73 -28.07
N ALA A 255 18.82 17.67 -27.83
CA ALA A 255 17.63 17.86 -28.66
C ALA A 255 17.95 18.22 -30.13
N LYS A 256 18.94 19.06 -30.36
CA LYS A 256 19.40 19.41 -31.71
C LYS A 256 20.03 18.21 -32.41
N ALA A 257 20.85 17.43 -31.69
CA ALA A 257 21.45 16.22 -32.23
C ALA A 257 20.38 15.18 -32.60
N GLN A 258 19.36 14.96 -31.75
CA GLN A 258 18.25 14.05 -32.02
C GLN A 258 17.46 14.38 -33.28
N ILE A 259 17.19 15.67 -33.56
CA ILE A 259 16.50 16.08 -34.80
C ILE A 259 17.37 15.81 -36.03
N GLY A 260 18.67 16.13 -35.97
CA GLY A 260 19.59 15.87 -37.10
C GLY A 260 19.71 14.36 -37.41
N LEU A 261 19.83 13.55 -36.37
CA LEU A 261 19.88 12.09 -36.48
C LEU A 261 18.56 11.50 -37.01
N LEU A 262 17.40 12.04 -36.64
CA LEU A 262 16.12 11.60 -37.20
C LEU A 262 16.01 11.85 -38.71
N ILE A 263 16.48 13.00 -39.20
CA ILE A 263 16.46 13.31 -40.62
C ILE A 263 17.30 12.29 -41.40
N ILE A 264 18.52 11.99 -40.94
CA ILE A 264 19.38 10.98 -41.54
C ILE A 264 18.70 9.62 -41.56
N LEU A 265 18.07 9.23 -40.45
CA LEU A 265 17.32 7.97 -40.31
C LEU A 265 16.17 7.85 -41.32
N LEU A 266 15.35 8.89 -41.48
CA LEU A 266 14.23 8.91 -42.40
C LEU A 266 14.72 8.84 -43.87
N VAL A 267 15.79 9.56 -44.23
CA VAL A 267 16.39 9.51 -45.52
C VAL A 267 16.96 8.11 -45.82
N ALA A 268 17.58 7.45 -44.84
CA ALA A 268 18.08 6.10 -44.97
C ALA A 268 16.94 5.07 -45.21
N ILE A 269 15.81 5.18 -44.48
CA ILE A 269 14.65 4.32 -44.72
C ILE A 269 14.08 4.50 -46.14
N VAL A 270 13.92 5.73 -46.58
CA VAL A 270 13.47 6.03 -47.97
C VAL A 270 14.44 5.42 -48.99
N ASN A 271 15.76 5.53 -48.74
CA ASN A 271 16.78 4.96 -49.60
C ASN A 271 16.67 3.40 -49.71
N VAL A 272 16.24 2.68 -48.67
CA VAL A 272 15.94 1.26 -48.79
C VAL A 272 14.84 1.01 -49.81
N PHE A 273 13.70 1.69 -49.68
CA PHE A 273 12.55 1.49 -50.58
C PHE A 273 12.90 1.88 -52.02
N VAL A 274 13.66 2.96 -52.23
CA VAL A 274 14.13 3.35 -53.55
C VAL A 274 15.09 2.30 -54.13
N GLY A 275 16.00 1.78 -53.30
CA GLY A 275 16.96 0.73 -53.71
C GLY A 275 16.33 -0.56 -54.19
N THR A 276 15.20 -0.99 -53.59
CA THR A 276 14.47 -2.20 -54.08
C THR A 276 13.92 -2.07 -55.49
N GLY A 277 13.67 -0.82 -55.97
CA GLY A 277 13.20 -0.55 -57.35
C GLY A 277 14.31 -0.41 -58.36
N ILE A 278 15.58 -0.24 -57.95
CA ILE A 278 16.72 -0.12 -58.86
C ILE A 278 17.12 -1.50 -59.38
N PRO A 279 17.36 -1.67 -60.72
CA PRO A 279 17.79 -2.96 -61.24
C PRO A 279 19.06 -3.47 -60.58
N ALA A 280 19.05 -4.75 -60.17
CA ALA A 280 20.16 -5.37 -59.47
C ALA A 280 21.37 -5.56 -60.38
N SER A 281 22.54 -5.08 -59.98
CA SER A 281 23.82 -5.34 -60.64
C SER A 281 24.25 -6.80 -60.46
N THR A 282 25.17 -7.28 -61.32
CA THR A 282 25.70 -8.66 -61.27
C THR A 282 26.35 -8.93 -59.89
N ASP A 283 27.03 -7.99 -59.31
CA ASP A 283 27.58 -8.08 -57.94
C ASP A 283 26.49 -8.21 -56.87
N LYS A 284 25.41 -7.43 -56.98
CA LYS A 284 24.28 -7.55 -56.02
C LYS A 284 23.54 -8.90 -56.16
N LYS A 285 23.43 -9.41 -57.42
CA LYS A 285 22.81 -10.73 -57.68
C LYS A 285 23.65 -11.88 -57.12
N SER A 286 24.99 -11.84 -57.22
CA SER A 286 25.85 -12.85 -56.57
C SER A 286 25.71 -12.91 -55.06
N LYS A 287 25.34 -11.77 -54.42
CA LYS A 287 25.10 -11.65 -52.98
C LYS A 287 23.62 -11.89 -52.58
N GLY A 288 22.76 -12.27 -53.59
CA GLY A 288 21.40 -12.72 -53.35
C GLY A 288 20.29 -11.70 -53.53
N PHE A 289 20.52 -10.50 -54.08
CA PHE A 289 19.51 -9.50 -54.36
C PHE A 289 19.05 -9.54 -55.83
N PHE A 290 17.76 -9.84 -56.06
CA PHE A 290 17.19 -10.09 -57.39
C PHE A 290 16.03 -9.18 -57.78
N ASN A 291 15.80 -8.06 -57.16
CA ASN A 291 14.58 -7.26 -57.26
C ASN A 291 13.29 -8.01 -56.94
N TYR A 292 12.13 -7.43 -57.18
CA TYR A 292 10.83 -8.04 -56.85
C TYR A 292 10.54 -9.27 -57.72
N ASP A 293 10.47 -10.44 -57.11
CA ASP A 293 10.08 -11.71 -57.73
C ASP A 293 9.08 -12.44 -56.87
N ALA A 294 7.97 -12.89 -57.49
CA ALA A 294 6.94 -13.63 -56.80
C ALA A 294 7.43 -15.04 -56.32
N LYS A 295 8.41 -15.65 -57.01
CA LYS A 295 8.95 -16.92 -56.66
C LYS A 295 9.87 -16.82 -55.44
N ILE A 296 10.73 -15.82 -55.37
CA ILE A 296 11.52 -15.48 -54.17
C ILE A 296 10.59 -15.23 -53.00
N PHE A 297 9.50 -14.48 -53.26
CA PHE A 297 8.46 -14.24 -52.26
C PHE A 297 7.79 -15.53 -51.78
N MET A 298 7.53 -16.53 -52.61
CA MET A 298 6.94 -17.82 -52.20
C MET A 298 7.94 -18.75 -51.53
N GLU A 299 9.18 -18.80 -51.99
CA GLU A 299 10.26 -19.58 -51.39
C GLU A 299 10.61 -19.14 -49.97
N ASN A 300 10.51 -17.87 -49.72
CA ASN A 300 10.65 -17.30 -48.34
C ASN A 300 9.42 -17.47 -47.43
N LEU A 301 8.39 -18.28 -47.78
CA LEU A 301 7.17 -18.44 -46.99
C LEU A 301 7.28 -19.45 -45.83
N PRO A 302 7.80 -20.70 -45.95
CA PRO A 302 7.83 -21.68 -44.88
C PRO A 302 8.99 -21.43 -43.87
N PRO A 303 8.84 -21.69 -42.53
CA PRO A 303 9.88 -21.44 -41.53
C PRO A 303 11.09 -22.35 -41.66
N ASP A 304 12.28 -21.86 -41.33
CA ASP A 304 13.56 -22.58 -41.38
C ASP A 304 14.52 -22.05 -40.32
N PHE A 305 14.32 -22.51 -39.07
CA PHE A 305 15.17 -22.11 -37.95
C PHE A 305 16.46 -22.92 -37.99
N ARG A 306 17.61 -22.24 -38.04
CA ARG A 306 18.96 -22.84 -38.06
C ARG A 306 19.70 -22.54 -36.76
N ASP A 307 20.82 -23.22 -36.53
CA ASP A 307 21.73 -23.01 -35.40
C ASP A 307 21.08 -23.14 -34.01
N GLY A 308 20.00 -23.94 -33.88
CA GLY A 308 19.27 -24.12 -32.64
C GLY A 308 18.32 -23.00 -32.27
N GLU A 309 18.14 -22.02 -33.16
CA GLU A 309 17.21 -20.92 -32.96
C GLU A 309 15.75 -21.40 -32.97
N THR A 310 14.90 -20.68 -32.29
CA THR A 310 13.47 -20.93 -32.18
C THR A 310 12.67 -19.65 -32.43
N PHE A 311 11.35 -19.76 -32.61
CA PHE A 311 10.49 -18.59 -32.72
C PHE A 311 10.72 -17.63 -31.57
N PHE A 312 10.89 -18.15 -30.35
CA PHE A 312 11.00 -17.34 -29.15
C PHE A 312 12.38 -16.69 -28.98
N SER A 313 13.46 -17.34 -29.41
CA SER A 313 14.79 -16.74 -29.41
C SER A 313 14.89 -15.61 -30.46
N VAL A 314 14.33 -15.82 -31.66
CA VAL A 314 14.23 -14.79 -32.68
C VAL A 314 13.36 -13.58 -32.19
N PHE A 315 12.24 -13.88 -31.54
CA PHE A 315 11.41 -12.85 -30.91
C PHE A 315 12.17 -12.08 -29.81
N ALA A 316 12.96 -12.75 -28.99
CA ALA A 316 13.76 -12.15 -27.92
C ALA A 316 14.80 -11.15 -28.47
N ILE A 317 15.44 -11.50 -29.58
CA ILE A 317 16.43 -10.65 -30.25
C ILE A 317 15.76 -9.43 -30.94
N PHE A 318 14.54 -9.62 -31.48
CA PHE A 318 13.80 -8.55 -32.16
C PHE A 318 13.12 -7.59 -31.16
N PHE A 319 12.60 -8.07 -30.03
CA PHE A 319 11.75 -7.29 -29.10
C PHE A 319 12.36 -5.97 -28.61
N PRO A 320 13.69 -5.80 -28.45
CA PRO A 320 14.29 -4.50 -28.14
C PRO A 320 13.89 -3.38 -29.11
N ALA A 321 13.53 -3.70 -30.36
CA ALA A 321 12.97 -2.73 -31.29
C ALA A 321 11.71 -2.02 -30.78
N ALA A 322 10.96 -2.72 -29.91
CA ALA A 322 9.68 -2.23 -29.38
C ALA A 322 9.81 -1.58 -27.98
N THR A 323 11.03 -1.40 -27.45
CA THR A 323 11.24 -0.98 -26.04
C THR A 323 11.21 0.53 -25.79
N GLY A 324 11.19 1.37 -26.78
CA GLY A 324 11.33 2.83 -26.69
C GLY A 324 10.06 3.61 -26.29
N ILE A 325 8.91 2.98 -26.04
CA ILE A 325 7.62 3.67 -25.85
C ILE A 325 7.57 4.60 -24.63
N LEU A 326 8.41 4.37 -23.61
CA LEU A 326 8.47 5.21 -22.42
C LEU A 326 9.38 6.43 -22.55
N ALA A 327 10.15 6.52 -23.62
CA ALA A 327 11.08 7.63 -23.85
C ALA A 327 10.37 8.99 -23.89
N GLY A 328 9.21 9.05 -24.57
CA GLY A 328 8.37 10.25 -24.57
C GLY A 328 7.89 10.66 -23.17
N ALA A 329 7.55 9.70 -22.32
CA ALA A 329 7.15 9.96 -20.95
C ALA A 329 8.30 10.45 -20.05
N ASN A 330 9.56 10.09 -20.35
CA ASN A 330 10.72 10.57 -19.61
C ASN A 330 10.99 12.08 -19.78
N ILE A 331 10.56 12.64 -20.91
CA ILE A 331 10.66 14.08 -21.19
C ILE A 331 9.37 14.84 -20.86
N SER A 332 8.43 14.21 -20.15
CA SER A 332 7.12 14.83 -19.83
C SER A 332 7.22 16.16 -19.11
N GLY A 333 8.27 16.39 -18.32
CA GLY A 333 8.53 17.64 -17.62
C GLY A 333 8.88 18.80 -18.56
N ASP A 334 9.40 18.51 -19.74
CA ASP A 334 9.86 19.50 -20.72
C ASP A 334 8.79 19.80 -21.78
N LEU A 335 7.65 19.06 -21.76
CA LEU A 335 6.54 19.27 -22.70
C LEU A 335 5.56 20.33 -22.18
N LYS A 336 5.09 21.21 -23.07
CA LYS A 336 4.10 22.25 -22.73
C LYS A 336 2.73 21.68 -22.32
N ASP A 337 2.26 20.63 -23.01
CA ASP A 337 1.04 19.88 -22.70
C ASP A 337 1.28 18.37 -22.76
N PRO A 338 1.80 17.77 -21.68
CA PRO A 338 2.10 16.33 -21.64
C PRO A 338 0.88 15.45 -21.82
N GLN A 339 -0.31 15.90 -21.37
CA GLN A 339 -1.54 15.09 -21.39
C GLN A 339 -2.05 14.82 -22.81
N ASP A 340 -1.85 15.75 -23.73
CA ASP A 340 -2.25 15.58 -25.13
C ASP A 340 -1.10 15.01 -25.98
N ALA A 341 0.13 15.47 -25.74
CA ALA A 341 1.30 15.09 -26.53
C ALA A 341 1.73 13.63 -26.32
N LEU A 342 1.71 13.11 -25.07
CA LEU A 342 2.19 11.77 -24.78
C LEU A 342 1.31 10.67 -25.40
N PRO A 343 -0.03 10.65 -25.22
CA PRO A 343 -0.86 9.62 -25.84
C PRO A 343 -0.78 9.61 -27.35
N LYS A 344 -0.91 10.77 -28.00
CA LYS A 344 -0.88 10.89 -29.45
C LYS A 344 0.49 10.57 -30.04
N GLY A 345 1.55 11.12 -29.45
CA GLY A 345 2.92 10.91 -29.93
C GLY A 345 3.36 9.45 -29.81
N THR A 346 3.10 8.80 -28.68
CA THR A 346 3.51 7.38 -28.47
C THR A 346 2.73 6.42 -29.35
N LEU A 347 1.39 6.53 -29.42
CA LEU A 347 0.58 5.62 -30.23
C LEU A 347 0.82 5.81 -31.72
N LEU A 348 1.03 7.07 -32.19
CA LEU A 348 1.36 7.35 -33.58
C LEU A 348 2.76 6.82 -33.93
N ALA A 349 3.74 6.93 -33.03
CA ALA A 349 5.06 6.36 -33.21
C ALA A 349 5.00 4.82 -33.36
N ILE A 350 4.27 4.11 -32.49
CA ILE A 350 4.08 2.67 -32.59
C ILE A 350 3.46 2.28 -33.94
N LEU A 351 2.45 3.02 -34.41
CA LEU A 351 1.80 2.75 -35.70
C LEU A 351 2.75 2.96 -36.85
N ILE A 352 3.42 4.11 -36.93
CA ILE A 352 4.34 4.45 -38.04
C ILE A 352 5.48 3.46 -38.09
N THR A 353 6.12 3.17 -36.96
CA THR A 353 7.24 2.22 -36.90
C THR A 353 6.81 0.81 -37.23
N GLY A 354 5.65 0.34 -36.70
CA GLY A 354 5.10 -0.97 -37.02
C GLY A 354 4.84 -1.15 -38.53
N VAL A 355 4.23 -0.15 -39.17
CA VAL A 355 4.00 -0.14 -40.64
C VAL A 355 5.33 -0.12 -41.39
N THR A 356 6.31 0.67 -40.95
CA THR A 356 7.65 0.75 -41.58
C THR A 356 8.38 -0.59 -41.48
N TYR A 357 8.40 -1.22 -40.28
CA TYR A 357 8.99 -2.55 -40.11
C TYR A 357 8.35 -3.60 -41.04
N LEU A 358 7.02 -3.62 -41.10
CA LEU A 358 6.29 -4.53 -41.97
C LEU A 358 6.58 -4.26 -43.43
N GLY A 359 6.60 -2.98 -43.86
CA GLY A 359 6.90 -2.58 -45.22
C GLY A 359 8.31 -2.99 -45.66
N VAL A 360 9.34 -2.65 -44.86
CA VAL A 360 10.73 -3.06 -45.16
C VAL A 360 10.88 -4.55 -45.17
N ALA A 361 10.29 -5.27 -44.19
CA ALA A 361 10.34 -6.73 -44.13
C ALA A 361 9.73 -7.43 -45.37
N LEU A 362 8.58 -6.92 -45.83
CA LEU A 362 7.94 -7.45 -47.03
C LEU A 362 8.79 -7.18 -48.28
N CYS A 363 9.37 -5.97 -48.41
CA CYS A 363 10.25 -5.62 -49.51
C CYS A 363 11.50 -6.52 -49.56
N VAL A 364 12.19 -6.67 -48.42
CA VAL A 364 13.38 -7.54 -48.33
C VAL A 364 13.04 -9.01 -48.64
N SER A 365 11.93 -9.50 -48.09
CA SER A 365 11.49 -10.88 -48.33
C SER A 365 11.09 -11.16 -49.80
N ALA A 366 10.73 -10.14 -50.57
CA ALA A 366 10.36 -10.27 -51.98
C ALA A 366 11.56 -10.09 -52.94
N THR A 367 12.70 -9.60 -52.42
CA THR A 367 13.83 -9.18 -53.24
C THR A 367 15.13 -9.94 -52.95
N VAL A 368 15.26 -10.56 -51.78
CA VAL A 368 16.51 -11.23 -51.34
C VAL A 368 16.28 -12.70 -51.07
N VAL A 369 17.15 -13.56 -51.64
CA VAL A 369 17.20 -14.98 -51.32
C VAL A 369 17.90 -15.23 -49.98
N ARG A 370 17.69 -16.43 -49.42
CA ARG A 370 18.20 -16.76 -48.08
C ARG A 370 19.72 -16.95 -48.04
N ASP A 371 20.22 -17.71 -48.98
CA ASP A 371 21.62 -18.10 -49.03
C ASP A 371 22.20 -17.68 -50.39
N ALA A 372 23.37 -17.09 -50.36
CA ALA A 372 24.11 -16.72 -51.55
C ALA A 372 25.62 -16.83 -51.29
N THR A 373 26.37 -17.22 -52.31
CA THR A 373 27.82 -17.46 -52.25
C THR A 373 28.63 -16.17 -52.25
N GLY A 374 28.14 -15.14 -52.97
CA GLY A 374 28.87 -13.91 -53.22
C GLY A 374 29.86 -14.00 -54.38
N ASN A 375 29.91 -15.13 -55.05
CA ASN A 375 30.82 -15.37 -56.18
C ASN A 375 30.16 -15.01 -57.52
N ILE A 376 30.71 -14.14 -58.28
CA ILE A 376 30.20 -13.67 -59.58
C ILE A 376 30.22 -14.81 -60.63
N ASN A 377 31.08 -15.80 -60.42
CA ASN A 377 31.25 -16.94 -61.40
C ASN A 377 30.19 -18.02 -61.26
N ASP A 378 29.33 -17.98 -60.24
CA ASP A 378 28.27 -18.96 -60.01
C ASP A 378 27.03 -18.76 -60.89
N THR A 379 27.21 -18.11 -62.06
CA THR A 379 26.18 -17.95 -63.09
C THR A 379 26.01 -19.24 -63.91
N ILE A 380 24.77 -19.68 -64.12
CA ILE A 380 24.43 -20.82 -64.97
C ILE A 380 24.56 -20.41 -66.46
N ALA A 381 25.37 -21.10 -67.21
CA ALA A 381 25.51 -20.82 -68.62
C ALA A 381 24.18 -21.07 -69.36
N THR A 382 23.77 -20.15 -70.25
CA THR A 382 22.57 -20.25 -71.08
C THR A 382 22.69 -21.46 -72.01
N GLY A 383 21.91 -22.56 -71.79
CA GLY A 383 21.86 -23.68 -72.64
C GLY A 383 21.89 -25.05 -71.93
N MET A 384 21.99 -25.14 -70.65
CA MET A 384 21.82 -26.43 -69.95
C MET A 384 20.40 -26.41 -69.29
N ASP A 385 19.61 -27.46 -69.68
CA ASP A 385 18.37 -27.83 -69.05
C ASP A 385 18.68 -28.30 -67.60
N MET A 386 18.78 -27.46 -66.68
CA MET A 386 18.99 -27.84 -65.30
C MET A 386 17.63 -27.86 -64.60
N PHE A 387 17.28 -29.03 -64.07
CA PHE A 387 16.13 -29.13 -63.15
C PHE A 387 16.49 -28.41 -61.85
N CYS A 388 15.90 -27.24 -61.66
CA CYS A 388 16.01 -26.50 -60.43
C CYS A 388 15.16 -27.15 -59.31
N ASN A 389 15.70 -28.23 -58.73
CA ASN A 389 15.10 -28.89 -57.56
C ASN A 389 15.98 -28.68 -56.34
N GLY A 390 15.44 -28.10 -55.29
CA GLY A 390 16.15 -27.84 -54.01
C GLY A 390 15.74 -26.57 -53.33
N THR A 391 16.48 -26.14 -52.33
CA THR A 391 16.21 -24.96 -51.47
C THR A 391 16.57 -23.66 -52.14
N ASN A 392 16.91 -23.39 -53.26
CA ASN A 392 17.19 -22.10 -53.91
C ASN A 392 16.68 -22.09 -55.38
N THR A 393 15.47 -22.60 -55.57
CA THR A 393 14.87 -22.76 -56.92
C THR A 393 14.69 -21.43 -57.63
N ALA A 394 14.28 -20.37 -56.89
CA ALA A 394 14.08 -19.05 -57.48
C ALA A 394 15.39 -18.38 -57.97
N ALA A 395 16.51 -18.55 -57.25
CA ALA A 395 17.83 -18.11 -57.73
C ALA A 395 18.32 -18.88 -58.95
N CYS A 396 18.09 -20.22 -58.98
CA CYS A 396 18.44 -21.07 -60.10
C CYS A 396 17.69 -20.68 -61.38
N GLU A 397 16.40 -20.43 -61.36
CA GLU A 397 15.61 -19.93 -62.47
C GLU A 397 16.04 -18.53 -62.97
N GLN A 398 16.64 -17.71 -62.10
CA GLN A 398 17.25 -16.44 -62.43
C GLN A 398 18.70 -16.58 -62.99
N GLY A 399 19.19 -17.83 -63.21
CA GLY A 399 20.49 -18.14 -63.78
C GLY A 399 21.66 -18.11 -62.76
N TRP A 400 21.39 -18.37 -61.47
CA TRP A 400 22.41 -18.43 -60.42
C TRP A 400 22.40 -19.72 -59.65
N ASN A 401 23.59 -20.37 -59.54
CA ASN A 401 23.74 -21.65 -58.82
C ASN A 401 24.29 -21.42 -57.37
N PHE A 402 23.44 -21.51 -56.40
CA PHE A 402 23.83 -21.42 -54.97
C PHE A 402 23.74 -22.78 -54.28
N SER A 403 23.79 -23.88 -54.99
CA SER A 403 23.70 -25.25 -54.41
C SER A 403 24.86 -25.57 -53.47
N SER A 404 25.99 -24.93 -53.58
CA SER A 404 27.11 -25.06 -52.66
C SER A 404 26.78 -24.62 -51.25
N CYS A 405 25.74 -23.76 -51.05
CA CYS A 405 25.27 -23.31 -49.74
C CYS A 405 24.55 -24.41 -48.94
N GLU A 406 24.14 -25.52 -49.58
CA GLU A 406 23.56 -26.67 -48.87
C GLU A 406 24.61 -27.53 -48.16
N VAL A 407 25.87 -27.50 -48.62
CA VAL A 407 26.98 -28.29 -48.09
C VAL A 407 27.91 -27.45 -47.20
N SER A 408 28.07 -26.17 -47.48
CA SER A 408 28.94 -25.27 -46.72
C SER A 408 28.17 -23.97 -46.36
N SER A 409 28.41 -23.42 -45.19
CA SER A 409 27.83 -22.16 -44.79
C SER A 409 28.22 -21.03 -45.75
N CYS A 410 27.26 -20.41 -46.37
CA CYS A 410 27.48 -19.26 -47.25
C CYS A 410 27.58 -17.95 -46.45
N LYS A 411 28.24 -16.93 -47.01
CA LYS A 411 28.47 -15.64 -46.33
C LYS A 411 27.38 -14.59 -46.59
N PHE A 412 26.58 -14.77 -47.64
CA PHE A 412 25.62 -13.81 -48.11
C PHE A 412 24.18 -14.35 -48.12
N GLY A 413 23.21 -13.51 -48.42
CA GLY A 413 21.79 -13.83 -48.29
C GLY A 413 21.18 -13.35 -46.98
N SER A 414 19.86 -13.44 -46.87
CA SER A 414 19.11 -12.89 -45.67
C SER A 414 19.39 -13.64 -44.37
N MET A 415 19.90 -14.91 -44.44
CA MET A 415 20.23 -15.73 -43.27
C MET A 415 21.62 -15.43 -42.70
N ASN A 416 22.59 -15.12 -43.52
CA ASN A 416 24.00 -15.14 -43.16
C ASN A 416 24.64 -13.74 -43.07
N ASN A 417 23.97 -12.74 -43.63
CA ASN A 417 24.46 -11.35 -43.63
C ASN A 417 23.56 -10.40 -42.90
N PHE A 418 24.05 -9.77 -41.85
CA PHE A 418 23.32 -8.74 -41.11
C PHE A 418 23.24 -7.42 -41.90
N GLN A 419 24.13 -7.17 -42.86
CA GLN A 419 24.20 -5.93 -43.67
C GLN A 419 23.35 -6.00 -44.95
N VAL A 420 22.32 -6.83 -45.00
CA VAL A 420 21.44 -7.00 -46.17
C VAL A 420 20.81 -5.66 -46.60
N MET A 421 20.47 -4.79 -45.70
CA MET A 421 19.89 -3.47 -46.02
C MET A 421 20.83 -2.57 -46.80
N THR A 422 22.13 -2.63 -46.53
CA THR A 422 23.17 -1.90 -47.26
C THR A 422 23.23 -2.36 -48.74
N MET A 423 23.13 -3.70 -48.95
CA MET A 423 23.10 -4.31 -50.26
C MET A 423 21.84 -3.94 -51.09
N VAL A 424 20.66 -4.01 -50.44
CA VAL A 424 19.36 -3.71 -51.09
C VAL A 424 19.21 -2.23 -51.43
N SER A 425 19.80 -1.33 -50.66
CA SER A 425 19.65 0.11 -50.79
C SER A 425 20.19 0.66 -52.12
N GLY A 426 19.70 1.85 -52.49
CA GLY A 426 20.23 2.60 -53.65
C GLY A 426 21.67 3.10 -53.47
N PHE A 427 21.98 3.53 -52.20
CA PHE A 427 23.32 4.01 -51.84
C PHE A 427 23.70 3.50 -50.44
N GLY A 428 24.60 2.54 -50.40
CA GLY A 428 25.02 1.77 -49.23
C GLY A 428 25.51 2.64 -48.05
N PRO A 429 26.44 3.61 -48.28
CA PRO A 429 26.95 4.46 -47.18
C PRO A 429 25.86 5.24 -46.41
N LEU A 430 24.72 5.50 -47.05
CA LEU A 430 23.60 6.18 -46.41
C LEU A 430 22.89 5.27 -45.37
N ILE A 431 22.86 3.98 -45.61
CA ILE A 431 22.33 2.99 -44.66
C ILE A 431 23.25 2.89 -43.48
N THR A 432 24.55 2.84 -43.66
CA THR A 432 25.53 2.83 -42.58
C THR A 432 25.41 4.12 -41.71
N ALA A 433 25.25 5.28 -42.37
CA ALA A 433 24.98 6.55 -41.68
C ALA A 433 23.63 6.49 -40.92
N GLY A 434 22.60 5.86 -41.52
CA GLY A 434 21.30 5.58 -40.85
C GLY A 434 21.42 4.70 -39.63
N THR A 435 22.19 3.61 -39.69
CA THR A 435 22.47 2.73 -38.56
C THR A 435 23.22 3.45 -37.45
N PHE A 436 24.25 4.25 -37.79
CA PHE A 436 24.95 5.08 -36.81
C PHE A 436 24.02 6.10 -36.16
N SER A 437 23.18 6.74 -36.96
CA SER A 437 22.19 7.69 -36.47
C SER A 437 21.22 7.02 -35.46
N ALA A 438 20.67 5.88 -35.82
CA ALA A 438 19.72 5.17 -35.00
C ALA A 438 20.33 4.67 -33.67
N THR A 439 21.51 4.05 -33.74
CA THR A 439 22.22 3.51 -32.58
C THR A 439 22.66 4.60 -31.61
N LEU A 440 23.32 5.65 -32.12
CA LEU A 440 23.81 6.76 -31.29
C LEU A 440 22.67 7.58 -30.69
N SER A 441 21.58 7.85 -31.45
CA SER A 441 20.43 8.58 -30.92
C SER A 441 19.73 7.80 -29.79
N SER A 442 19.55 6.48 -29.95
CA SER A 442 18.95 5.64 -28.94
C SER A 442 19.83 5.50 -27.70
N ALA A 443 21.15 5.36 -27.90
CA ALA A 443 22.12 5.32 -26.81
C ALA A 443 22.13 6.63 -26.01
N LEU A 444 22.10 7.78 -26.69
CA LEU A 444 22.08 9.10 -26.05
C LEU A 444 20.79 9.29 -25.24
N ALA A 445 19.63 8.98 -25.82
CA ALA A 445 18.35 9.08 -25.12
C ALA A 445 18.29 8.19 -23.85
N SER A 446 18.81 6.97 -23.94
CA SER A 446 18.86 6.05 -22.78
C SER A 446 19.86 6.51 -21.72
N LEU A 447 21.02 7.04 -22.14
CA LEU A 447 22.06 7.57 -21.24
C LEU A 447 21.58 8.79 -20.44
N VAL A 448 20.67 9.59 -20.99
CA VAL A 448 20.06 10.73 -20.29
C VAL A 448 18.85 10.30 -19.46
N SER A 449 18.03 9.37 -19.96
CA SER A 449 16.82 8.91 -19.25
C SER A 449 17.14 8.17 -17.95
N ALA A 450 18.11 7.26 -17.96
CA ALA A 450 18.45 6.43 -16.80
C ALA A 450 18.81 7.25 -15.54
N PRO A 451 19.78 8.19 -15.57
CA PRO A 451 20.15 8.96 -14.40
C PRO A 451 19.09 9.96 -13.95
N LYS A 452 18.27 10.50 -14.86
CA LYS A 452 17.16 11.41 -14.50
C LYS A 452 16.06 10.69 -13.72
N VAL A 453 15.62 9.53 -14.21
CA VAL A 453 14.65 8.69 -13.50
C VAL A 453 15.20 8.24 -12.15
N PHE A 454 16.45 7.82 -12.10
CA PHE A 454 17.11 7.41 -10.88
C PHE A 454 17.26 8.54 -9.87
N GLN A 455 17.62 9.75 -10.30
CA GLN A 455 17.69 10.93 -9.45
C GLN A 455 16.33 11.28 -8.85
N ALA A 456 15.26 11.25 -9.65
CA ALA A 456 13.90 11.51 -9.19
C ALA A 456 13.47 10.51 -8.10
N LEU A 457 13.76 9.23 -8.30
CA LEU A 457 13.54 8.18 -7.30
C LEU A 457 14.32 8.45 -5.99
N CYS A 458 15.58 8.87 -6.10
CA CYS A 458 16.44 9.15 -4.95
C CYS A 458 16.01 10.42 -4.19
N LYS A 459 15.47 11.45 -4.89
CA LYS A 459 14.91 12.67 -4.28
C LYS A 459 13.70 12.36 -3.42
N ASP A 460 12.84 11.45 -3.85
CA ASP A 460 11.66 11.01 -3.08
C ASP A 460 12.02 10.22 -1.81
N ASN A 461 13.30 9.90 -1.62
CA ASN A 461 13.83 9.20 -0.44
C ASN A 461 13.10 7.89 -0.11
N ILE A 462 12.62 7.19 -1.12
CA ILE A 462 11.98 5.88 -0.96
C ILE A 462 13.01 4.86 -0.46
N TYR A 463 14.22 4.90 -1.03
CA TYR A 463 15.36 4.08 -0.64
C TYR A 463 16.42 4.96 0.06
N THR A 464 16.45 4.92 1.38
CA THR A 464 17.37 5.76 2.19
C THR A 464 18.85 5.57 1.85
N ALA A 465 19.26 4.37 1.43
CA ALA A 465 20.62 4.07 1.00
C ALA A 465 21.03 4.82 -0.28
N LEU A 466 20.09 5.16 -1.14
CA LEU A 466 20.32 5.80 -2.43
C LEU A 466 20.28 7.33 -2.38
N LYS A 467 20.06 7.92 -1.22
CA LYS A 467 19.97 9.38 -1.01
C LYS A 467 21.21 10.15 -1.54
N PHE A 468 22.37 9.50 -1.59
CA PHE A 468 23.60 10.09 -2.15
C PHE A 468 23.44 10.56 -3.60
N PHE A 469 22.63 9.88 -4.41
CA PHE A 469 22.40 10.18 -5.82
C PHE A 469 21.30 11.24 -6.05
N ALA A 470 20.61 11.67 -5.01
CA ALA A 470 19.57 12.71 -5.11
C ALA A 470 20.12 14.10 -5.47
N LYS A 471 21.40 14.38 -5.14
CA LYS A 471 22.01 15.70 -5.34
C LYS A 471 22.44 15.89 -6.79
N GLY A 472 21.82 16.87 -7.46
CA GLY A 472 22.25 17.33 -8.78
C GLY A 472 23.33 18.42 -8.73
N HIS A 473 23.83 18.81 -9.89
CA HIS A 473 24.88 19.83 -10.07
C HIS A 473 24.46 20.90 -11.10
N GLY A 474 24.93 22.12 -10.92
CA GLY A 474 24.64 23.24 -11.82
C GLY A 474 23.22 23.81 -11.70
N LYS A 475 22.88 24.78 -12.56
CA LYS A 475 21.58 25.49 -12.58
C LYS A 475 20.41 24.56 -12.97
N ASN A 476 20.68 23.56 -13.82
CA ASN A 476 19.68 22.59 -14.30
C ASN A 476 19.58 21.35 -13.41
N ASN A 477 20.29 21.33 -12.25
CA ASN A 477 20.25 20.22 -11.29
C ASN A 477 20.59 18.85 -11.92
N GLU A 478 21.58 18.81 -12.83
CA GLU A 478 21.96 17.61 -13.60
C GLU A 478 22.52 16.50 -12.70
N PRO A 479 22.12 15.24 -12.91
CA PRO A 479 22.49 14.10 -12.07
C PRO A 479 23.87 13.50 -12.40
N ILE A 480 24.96 14.26 -12.27
CA ILE A 480 26.31 13.82 -12.66
C ILE A 480 26.68 12.48 -12.00
N ARG A 481 26.33 12.28 -10.73
CA ARG A 481 26.57 11.00 -10.04
C ARG A 481 25.80 9.84 -10.66
N GLY A 482 24.59 10.12 -11.14
CA GLY A 482 23.76 9.17 -11.88
C GLY A 482 24.39 8.82 -13.23
N TYR A 483 24.90 9.82 -13.97
CA TYR A 483 25.63 9.60 -15.23
C TYR A 483 26.83 8.70 -15.05
N VAL A 484 27.63 8.89 -14.00
CA VAL A 484 28.79 8.05 -13.70
C VAL A 484 28.35 6.60 -13.38
N LEU A 485 27.27 6.42 -12.62
CA LEU A 485 26.76 5.08 -12.31
C LEU A 485 26.24 4.39 -13.60
N THR A 486 25.49 5.10 -14.42
CA THR A 486 24.99 4.59 -15.71
C THR A 486 26.14 4.21 -16.63
N PHE A 487 27.18 5.03 -16.71
CA PHE A 487 28.40 4.75 -17.47
C PHE A 487 29.09 3.46 -17.00
N ILE A 488 29.26 3.25 -15.69
CA ILE A 488 29.87 2.04 -15.13
C ILE A 488 29.04 0.80 -15.49
N ILE A 489 27.71 0.87 -15.38
CA ILE A 489 26.81 -0.21 -15.77
C ILE A 489 26.93 -0.48 -17.27
N ALA A 490 26.89 0.56 -18.11
CA ALA A 490 27.00 0.43 -19.55
C ALA A 490 28.32 -0.24 -19.97
N VAL A 491 29.46 0.20 -19.40
CA VAL A 491 30.77 -0.41 -19.68
C VAL A 491 30.81 -1.88 -19.28
N ALA A 492 30.24 -2.23 -18.12
CA ALA A 492 30.19 -3.62 -17.67
C ALA A 492 29.48 -4.55 -18.67
N PHE A 493 28.40 -4.06 -19.31
CA PHE A 493 27.68 -4.81 -20.35
C PHE A 493 28.34 -4.75 -21.73
N ILE A 494 29.01 -3.62 -22.09
CA ILE A 494 29.79 -3.52 -23.33
C ILE A 494 30.92 -4.55 -23.40
N ILE A 495 31.53 -4.90 -22.29
CA ILE A 495 32.57 -5.93 -22.19
C ILE A 495 32.08 -7.31 -22.66
N ILE A 496 30.78 -7.59 -22.62
CA ILE A 496 30.17 -8.82 -23.16
C ILE A 496 30.37 -8.88 -24.70
N ALA A 497 30.24 -7.73 -25.37
CA ALA A 497 30.49 -7.53 -26.81
C ALA A 497 29.64 -8.41 -27.74
N ASP A 498 28.50 -8.92 -27.31
CA ASP A 498 27.56 -9.71 -28.08
C ASP A 498 26.15 -9.20 -27.93
N LEU A 499 25.58 -8.67 -29.01
CA LEU A 499 24.23 -8.11 -29.03
C LEU A 499 23.17 -9.16 -28.75
N ASN A 500 23.35 -10.39 -29.22
CA ASN A 500 22.36 -11.48 -29.09
C ASN A 500 22.27 -11.97 -27.64
N VAL A 501 23.35 -11.84 -26.85
CA VAL A 501 23.37 -12.16 -25.42
C VAL A 501 22.73 -11.04 -24.59
N ILE A 502 22.97 -9.77 -24.96
CA ILE A 502 22.49 -8.61 -24.23
C ILE A 502 20.98 -8.39 -24.46
N ALA A 503 20.48 -8.58 -25.68
CA ALA A 503 19.12 -8.28 -26.10
C ALA A 503 18.03 -9.02 -25.29
N PRO A 504 18.11 -10.32 -24.99
CA PRO A 504 17.13 -11.01 -24.13
C PRO A 504 17.10 -10.50 -22.69
N ILE A 505 18.24 -10.09 -22.16
CA ILE A 505 18.34 -9.55 -20.78
C ILE A 505 17.60 -8.22 -20.68
N ILE A 506 17.87 -7.32 -21.63
CA ILE A 506 17.18 -6.02 -21.70
C ILE A 506 15.68 -6.19 -21.91
N SER A 507 15.29 -7.09 -22.82
CA SER A 507 13.89 -7.39 -23.11
C SER A 507 13.13 -7.78 -21.85
N ASN A 508 13.71 -8.61 -20.97
CA ASN A 508 13.10 -8.98 -19.70
C ASN A 508 12.89 -7.79 -18.76
N PHE A 509 13.86 -6.89 -18.61
CA PHE A 509 13.70 -5.71 -17.73
C PHE A 509 12.68 -4.71 -18.27
N PHE A 510 12.62 -4.49 -19.58
CA PHE A 510 11.58 -3.63 -20.16
C PHE A 510 10.19 -4.27 -20.07
N LEU A 511 10.06 -5.57 -20.33
CA LEU A 511 8.80 -6.30 -20.18
C LEU A 511 8.32 -6.30 -18.74
N ALA A 512 9.21 -6.42 -17.74
CA ALA A 512 8.87 -6.28 -16.33
C ALA A 512 8.31 -4.89 -16.04
N SER A 513 8.96 -3.84 -16.55
CA SER A 513 8.45 -2.47 -16.43
C SER A 513 7.08 -2.30 -17.09
N TYR A 514 6.86 -2.90 -18.26
CA TYR A 514 5.58 -2.87 -18.96
C TYR A 514 4.50 -3.64 -18.22
N ALA A 515 4.84 -4.82 -17.66
CA ALA A 515 3.94 -5.60 -16.82
C ALA A 515 3.49 -4.80 -15.60
N LEU A 516 4.43 -4.14 -14.92
CA LEU A 516 4.13 -3.27 -13.77
C LEU A 516 3.26 -2.06 -14.14
N ILE A 517 3.51 -1.40 -15.27
CA ILE A 517 2.70 -0.27 -15.75
C ILE A 517 1.25 -0.72 -16.01
N ASN A 518 1.10 -1.82 -16.75
CA ASN A 518 -0.20 -2.39 -17.05
C ASN A 518 -0.95 -2.84 -15.78
N PHE A 519 -0.27 -3.57 -14.88
CA PHE A 519 -0.84 -4.00 -13.61
C PHE A 519 -1.20 -2.81 -12.72
N SER A 520 -0.37 -1.78 -12.71
CA SER A 520 -0.61 -0.56 -11.94
C SER A 520 -1.86 0.18 -12.41
N CYS A 521 -2.05 0.32 -13.73
CA CYS A 521 -3.24 0.91 -14.32
C CYS A 521 -4.51 0.11 -13.98
N PHE A 522 -4.45 -1.24 -14.05
CA PHE A 522 -5.51 -2.12 -13.58
C PHE A 522 -5.82 -1.90 -12.11
N HIS A 523 -4.78 -1.91 -11.25
CA HIS A 523 -4.93 -1.78 -9.80
C HIS A 523 -5.52 -0.42 -9.39
N ALA A 524 -5.10 0.68 -10.02
CA ALA A 524 -5.64 2.01 -9.78
C ALA A 524 -7.13 2.09 -10.16
N SER A 525 -7.50 1.51 -11.31
CA SER A 525 -8.90 1.44 -11.77
C SER A 525 -9.77 0.56 -10.87
N TYR A 526 -9.23 -0.57 -10.40
CA TYR A 526 -9.90 -1.48 -9.47
C TYR A 526 -10.10 -0.85 -8.09
N ALA A 527 -9.16 -0.03 -7.64
CA ALA A 527 -9.22 0.70 -6.37
C ALA A 527 -10.37 1.73 -6.32
N LYS A 528 -10.92 2.13 -7.48
CA LYS A 528 -12.00 3.15 -7.59
C LYS A 528 -11.72 4.39 -6.74
N SER A 529 -10.44 4.78 -6.67
CA SER A 529 -10.02 5.96 -5.92
C SER A 529 -10.60 7.23 -6.54
N PRO A 530 -11.15 8.17 -5.75
CA PRO A 530 -11.59 9.47 -6.27
C PRO A 530 -10.48 10.27 -6.98
N GLY A 531 -9.21 9.99 -6.66
CA GLY A 531 -8.04 10.58 -7.31
C GLY A 531 -7.67 9.96 -8.66
N TRP A 532 -8.27 8.83 -9.04
CA TRP A 532 -8.03 8.18 -10.33
C TRP A 532 -9.07 8.66 -11.35
N ARG A 533 -8.70 9.62 -12.17
CA ARG A 533 -9.58 10.29 -13.17
C ARG A 533 -8.82 10.56 -14.46
N PRO A 534 -8.37 9.52 -15.20
CA PRO A 534 -7.67 9.72 -16.45
C PRO A 534 -8.56 10.41 -17.47
N ALA A 535 -8.03 11.43 -18.16
CA ALA A 535 -8.71 12.12 -19.26
C ALA A 535 -8.77 11.25 -20.52
N TYR A 536 -7.85 10.31 -20.67
CA TYR A 536 -7.78 9.39 -21.80
C TYR A 536 -8.90 8.35 -21.75
N ARG A 537 -9.76 8.31 -22.75
CA ARG A 537 -11.01 7.50 -22.79
C ARG A 537 -10.83 6.08 -23.34
N TYR A 538 -9.77 5.82 -24.12
CA TYR A 538 -9.59 4.57 -24.88
C TYR A 538 -8.83 3.49 -24.09
N TYR A 539 -8.72 3.60 -22.79
CA TYR A 539 -8.18 2.54 -21.95
C TYR A 539 -9.29 1.67 -21.35
N ASN A 540 -8.97 0.42 -21.06
CA ASN A 540 -9.87 -0.50 -20.37
C ASN A 540 -9.09 -1.24 -19.28
N MET A 541 -9.68 -1.31 -18.08
CA MET A 541 -9.08 -1.98 -16.94
C MET A 541 -8.68 -3.45 -17.23
N TRP A 542 -9.57 -4.21 -17.90
CA TRP A 542 -9.32 -5.61 -18.23
C TRP A 542 -8.26 -5.78 -19.32
N LEU A 543 -8.20 -4.84 -20.26
CA LEU A 543 -7.16 -4.82 -21.29
C LEU A 543 -5.79 -4.56 -20.64
N SER A 544 -5.71 -3.69 -19.64
CA SER A 544 -4.48 -3.45 -18.87
C SER A 544 -4.06 -4.71 -18.11
N LEU A 545 -5.01 -5.43 -17.48
CA LEU A 545 -4.69 -6.71 -16.83
C LEU A 545 -4.20 -7.75 -17.83
N PHE A 546 -4.86 -7.86 -18.99
CA PHE A 546 -4.41 -8.73 -20.08
C PHE A 546 -2.99 -8.37 -20.53
N GLY A 547 -2.69 -7.07 -20.70
CA GLY A 547 -1.34 -6.59 -21.03
C GLY A 547 -0.30 -7.00 -20.01
N ALA A 548 -0.62 -6.89 -18.71
CA ALA A 548 0.27 -7.35 -17.64
C ALA A 548 0.57 -8.86 -17.74
N VAL A 549 -0.47 -9.69 -17.90
CA VAL A 549 -0.33 -11.14 -18.04
C VAL A 549 0.43 -11.50 -19.30
N LEU A 550 0.17 -10.81 -20.43
CA LEU A 550 0.86 -11.01 -21.69
C LEU A 550 2.36 -10.70 -21.54
N CYS A 551 2.73 -9.57 -20.96
CA CYS A 551 4.13 -9.23 -20.72
C CYS A 551 4.82 -10.27 -19.84
N CYS A 552 4.16 -10.73 -18.75
CA CYS A 552 4.68 -11.81 -17.91
C CYS A 552 4.90 -13.10 -18.70
N GLY A 553 3.93 -13.52 -19.50
CA GLY A 553 4.04 -14.71 -20.34
C GLY A 553 5.22 -14.62 -21.33
N VAL A 554 5.36 -13.49 -22.01
CA VAL A 554 6.45 -13.23 -22.94
C VAL A 554 7.81 -13.28 -22.25
N MET A 555 7.96 -12.74 -21.03
CA MET A 555 9.22 -12.81 -20.26
C MET A 555 9.67 -14.26 -20.02
N PHE A 556 8.75 -15.15 -19.59
CA PHE A 556 9.06 -16.55 -19.34
C PHE A 556 9.42 -17.31 -20.62
N VAL A 557 8.78 -16.94 -21.72
CA VAL A 557 9.04 -17.56 -23.02
C VAL A 557 10.40 -17.15 -23.59
N ILE A 558 10.80 -15.88 -23.43
CA ILE A 558 12.11 -15.37 -23.85
C ILE A 558 13.22 -16.06 -23.08
N ASN A 559 13.16 -15.96 -21.75
CA ASN A 559 14.20 -16.54 -20.90
C ASN A 559 13.65 -16.75 -19.49
N TRP A 560 13.27 -17.99 -19.17
CA TRP A 560 12.60 -18.32 -17.91
C TRP A 560 13.43 -18.04 -16.64
N TRP A 561 14.74 -18.29 -16.66
CA TRP A 561 15.59 -18.06 -15.48
C TRP A 561 15.83 -16.57 -15.25
N ALA A 562 16.02 -15.79 -16.32
CA ALA A 562 16.16 -14.33 -16.21
C ALA A 562 14.84 -13.69 -15.75
N ALA A 563 13.70 -14.21 -16.23
CA ALA A 563 12.38 -13.78 -15.76
C ALA A 563 12.19 -14.02 -14.26
N LEU A 564 12.54 -15.23 -13.77
CA LEU A 564 12.45 -15.53 -12.33
C LEU A 564 13.35 -14.63 -11.48
N LEU A 565 14.57 -14.36 -11.93
CA LEU A 565 15.46 -13.43 -11.24
C LEU A 565 14.88 -12.01 -11.20
N THR A 566 14.35 -11.53 -12.32
CA THR A 566 13.72 -10.21 -12.42
C THR A 566 12.52 -10.10 -11.48
N TYR A 567 11.64 -11.11 -11.44
CA TYR A 567 10.50 -11.13 -10.49
C TYR A 567 10.94 -11.21 -9.04
N ALA A 568 12.00 -11.95 -8.73
CA ALA A 568 12.54 -12.01 -7.37
C ALA A 568 13.00 -10.60 -6.91
N ILE A 569 13.68 -9.86 -7.78
CA ILE A 569 14.11 -8.48 -7.52
C ILE A 569 12.88 -7.57 -7.36
N GLU A 570 11.90 -7.67 -8.25
CA GLU A 570 10.68 -6.87 -8.26
C GLU A 570 9.87 -7.05 -6.97
N ILE A 571 9.60 -8.29 -6.59
CA ILE A 571 8.88 -8.63 -5.36
C ILE A 571 9.67 -8.15 -4.13
N PHE A 572 10.99 -8.32 -4.13
CA PHE A 572 11.84 -7.82 -3.04
C PHE A 572 11.73 -6.31 -2.89
N LEU A 573 11.79 -5.54 -3.97
CA LEU A 573 11.67 -4.08 -3.96
C LEU A 573 10.28 -3.65 -3.47
N TYR A 574 9.22 -4.28 -3.98
CA TYR A 574 7.85 -4.01 -3.55
C TYR A 574 7.65 -4.27 -2.06
N VAL A 575 8.08 -5.44 -1.57
CA VAL A 575 7.98 -5.81 -0.15
C VAL A 575 8.82 -4.87 0.72
N TYR A 576 10.02 -4.51 0.28
CA TYR A 576 10.89 -3.57 0.99
C TYR A 576 10.19 -2.22 1.20
N VAL A 577 9.61 -1.63 0.14
CA VAL A 577 8.91 -0.34 0.22
C VAL A 577 7.65 -0.46 1.08
N THR A 578 6.87 -1.54 0.94
CA THR A 578 5.67 -1.80 1.75
C THR A 578 5.98 -1.91 3.25
N VAL A 579 7.11 -2.54 3.60
CA VAL A 579 7.52 -2.71 5.01
C VAL A 579 8.11 -1.43 5.58
N LYS A 580 8.94 -0.73 4.81
CA LYS A 580 9.62 0.50 5.26
C LYS A 580 8.68 1.69 5.38
N LYS A 581 7.59 1.73 4.59
CA LYS A 581 6.61 2.81 4.58
C LYS A 581 7.29 4.19 4.53
N PRO A 582 7.87 4.56 3.39
CA PRO A 582 8.53 5.84 3.24
C PRO A 582 7.55 6.98 3.55
N ASN A 583 8.05 8.05 4.15
CA ASN A 583 7.23 9.17 4.58
C ASN A 583 6.93 10.10 3.39
N VAL A 584 6.04 9.66 2.52
CA VAL A 584 5.58 10.40 1.33
C VAL A 584 4.12 10.79 1.49
N ASN A 585 3.69 11.92 0.90
CA ASN A 585 2.35 12.48 1.09
C ASN A 585 1.40 12.33 -0.11
N TRP A 586 1.78 11.58 -1.14
CA TRP A 586 0.89 11.37 -2.31
C TRP A 586 -0.03 10.16 -2.21
N GLY A 587 -0.04 9.47 -1.07
CA GLY A 587 -0.94 8.34 -0.83
C GLY A 587 -0.48 7.03 -1.50
N SER A 588 -1.30 6.02 -1.36
CA SER A 588 -1.05 4.68 -1.94
C SER A 588 -2.36 4.09 -2.44
N SER A 589 -2.36 3.57 -3.66
CA SER A 589 -3.52 2.89 -4.24
C SER A 589 -3.85 1.59 -3.51
N THR A 590 -2.87 0.94 -2.87
CA THR A 590 -3.08 -0.25 -2.02
C THR A 590 -3.91 0.08 -0.78
N GLN A 591 -3.73 1.27 -0.20
CA GLN A 591 -4.57 1.74 0.92
C GLN A 591 -6.00 2.01 0.46
N ALA A 592 -6.19 2.55 -0.74
CA ALA A 592 -7.52 2.76 -1.32
C ALA A 592 -8.26 1.44 -1.54
N VAL A 593 -7.59 0.41 -2.10
CA VAL A 593 -8.17 -0.94 -2.24
C VAL A 593 -8.52 -1.54 -0.88
N THR A 594 -7.65 -1.38 0.11
CA THR A 594 -7.91 -1.88 1.48
C THR A 594 -9.16 -1.22 2.06
N PHE A 595 -9.33 0.10 1.87
CA PHE A 595 -10.51 0.83 2.34
C PHE A 595 -11.78 0.33 1.66
N VAL A 596 -11.80 0.26 0.32
CA VAL A 596 -12.98 -0.21 -0.44
C VAL A 596 -13.32 -1.65 -0.08
N SER A 597 -12.31 -2.53 0.04
CA SER A 597 -12.52 -3.92 0.46
C SER A 597 -13.08 -4.02 1.87
N ALA A 598 -12.61 -3.19 2.80
CA ALA A 598 -13.11 -3.15 4.17
C ALA A 598 -14.59 -2.70 4.21
N VAL A 599 -14.95 -1.66 3.44
CA VAL A 599 -16.34 -1.19 3.34
C VAL A 599 -17.24 -2.26 2.71
N ASN A 600 -16.82 -2.88 1.60
CA ASN A 600 -17.61 -3.93 0.94
C ASN A 600 -17.80 -5.15 1.86
N ASN A 601 -16.76 -5.57 2.57
CA ASN A 601 -16.84 -6.67 3.53
C ASN A 601 -17.74 -6.32 4.73
N ALA A 602 -17.70 -5.07 5.20
CA ALA A 602 -18.60 -4.60 6.26
C ALA A 602 -20.07 -4.56 5.79
N LEU A 603 -20.30 -4.09 4.55
CA LEU A 603 -21.64 -4.09 3.95
C LEU A 603 -22.18 -5.50 3.72
N SER A 604 -21.35 -6.44 3.26
CA SER A 604 -21.79 -7.83 3.07
C SER A 604 -22.19 -8.55 4.36
N LEU A 605 -21.76 -8.04 5.52
CA LEU A 605 -22.24 -8.53 6.81
C LEU A 605 -23.70 -8.20 7.10
N THR A 606 -24.32 -7.24 6.41
CA THR A 606 -25.74 -6.92 6.57
C THR A 606 -26.65 -8.09 6.16
N GLY A 607 -26.20 -8.92 5.21
CA GLY A 607 -26.88 -10.14 4.78
C GLY A 607 -26.67 -11.35 5.69
N VAL A 608 -25.87 -11.23 6.74
CA VAL A 608 -25.65 -12.34 7.68
C VAL A 608 -26.80 -12.37 8.70
N GLU A 609 -27.50 -13.49 8.79
CA GLU A 609 -28.62 -13.68 9.73
C GLU A 609 -28.15 -13.65 11.18
N ASP A 610 -29.04 -13.18 12.07
CA ASP A 610 -28.82 -13.21 13.52
C ASP A 610 -29.11 -14.61 14.06
N HIS A 611 -28.10 -15.45 14.06
CA HIS A 611 -28.17 -16.83 14.49
C HIS A 611 -27.03 -17.15 15.47
N VAL A 612 -27.30 -18.03 16.43
CA VAL A 612 -26.29 -18.43 17.45
C VAL A 612 -24.97 -18.90 16.83
N LYS A 613 -25.01 -19.59 15.68
CA LYS A 613 -23.80 -20.00 14.94
C LYS A 613 -22.94 -18.83 14.47
N ASN A 614 -23.56 -17.69 14.24
CA ASN A 614 -22.89 -16.46 13.76
C ASN A 614 -22.45 -15.55 14.90
N PHE A 615 -22.81 -15.92 16.17
CA PHE A 615 -22.40 -15.16 17.33
C PHE A 615 -20.88 -15.07 17.45
N ARG A 616 -20.37 -13.87 17.68
CA ARG A 616 -18.97 -13.56 17.97
C ARG A 616 -18.89 -12.59 19.14
N PRO A 617 -18.00 -12.79 20.13
CA PRO A 617 -17.75 -11.80 21.16
C PRO A 617 -17.22 -10.52 20.52
N GLN A 618 -17.98 -9.46 20.62
CA GLN A 618 -17.64 -8.11 20.16
C GLN A 618 -17.61 -7.22 21.40
N CYS A 619 -16.41 -6.94 21.90
CA CYS A 619 -16.23 -6.33 23.20
C CYS A 619 -16.07 -4.81 23.10
N MET A 620 -16.91 -4.07 23.83
CA MET A 620 -16.69 -2.68 24.22
C MET A 620 -15.98 -2.69 25.57
N VAL A 621 -14.77 -2.12 25.64
CA VAL A 621 -13.91 -2.18 26.81
C VAL A 621 -13.67 -0.78 27.36
N LEU A 622 -14.20 -0.48 28.55
CA LEU A 622 -14.04 0.82 29.21
C LEU A 622 -12.66 0.91 29.90
N THR A 623 -11.63 1.08 29.07
CA THR A 623 -10.25 1.16 29.56
C THR A 623 -9.85 2.55 30.03
N GLY A 624 -10.55 3.62 29.58
CA GLY A 624 -9.95 4.92 29.44
C GLY A 624 -8.82 4.84 28.42
N ALA A 625 -7.74 5.61 28.58
CA ALA A 625 -6.57 5.42 27.72
C ALA A 625 -6.07 3.96 27.77
N PRO A 626 -5.87 3.29 26.64
CA PRO A 626 -5.59 1.84 26.57
C PRO A 626 -4.36 1.37 27.37
N LYS A 627 -3.41 2.30 27.57
CA LYS A 627 -2.19 2.06 28.37
C LYS A 627 -2.44 2.01 29.89
N ASN A 628 -3.56 2.58 30.37
CA ASN A 628 -3.83 2.72 31.80
C ASN A 628 -4.33 1.43 32.44
N ARG A 629 -5.11 0.62 31.70
CA ARG A 629 -5.67 -0.66 32.16
C ARG A 629 -5.32 -1.82 31.24
N PRO A 630 -4.03 -2.18 31.12
CA PRO A 630 -3.58 -3.16 30.14
C PRO A 630 -4.12 -4.58 30.38
N ALA A 631 -4.35 -4.99 31.64
CA ALA A 631 -4.91 -6.29 31.96
C ALA A 631 -6.31 -6.50 31.37
N LEU A 632 -7.18 -5.46 31.48
CA LEU A 632 -8.53 -5.51 30.94
C LEU A 632 -8.50 -5.60 29.39
N LEU A 633 -7.66 -4.80 28.73
CA LEU A 633 -7.48 -4.84 27.28
C LEU A 633 -6.89 -6.19 26.81
N ASP A 634 -5.90 -6.73 27.53
CA ASP A 634 -5.25 -7.98 27.17
C ASP A 634 -6.18 -9.19 27.28
N LEU A 635 -7.07 -9.16 28.27
CA LEU A 635 -8.10 -10.19 28.44
C LEU A 635 -9.16 -10.09 27.32
N ALA A 636 -9.68 -8.89 27.06
CA ALA A 636 -10.60 -8.64 25.95
C ALA A 636 -10.00 -9.08 24.60
N HIS A 637 -8.72 -8.80 24.40
CA HIS A 637 -8.01 -9.23 23.19
C HIS A 637 -7.88 -10.79 23.09
N CYS A 638 -7.88 -11.51 24.20
CA CYS A 638 -7.93 -12.97 24.17
C CYS A 638 -9.27 -13.49 23.64
N PHE A 639 -10.39 -12.83 23.92
CA PHE A 639 -11.70 -13.18 23.35
C PHE A 639 -11.82 -12.82 21.86
N THR A 640 -11.37 -11.64 21.48
CA THR A 640 -11.70 -11.02 20.19
C THR A 640 -10.67 -11.23 19.09
N LYS A 641 -9.40 -11.54 19.43
CA LYS A 641 -8.32 -11.67 18.44
C LYS A 641 -8.65 -12.66 17.32
N ASN A 642 -8.76 -12.15 16.07
CA ASN A 642 -9.13 -12.90 14.86
C ASN A 642 -10.52 -13.58 14.95
N TYR A 643 -11.38 -13.10 15.81
CA TYR A 643 -12.68 -13.71 16.08
C TYR A 643 -13.82 -12.71 16.12
N GLY A 644 -13.61 -11.55 16.71
CA GLY A 644 -14.62 -10.50 16.88
C GLY A 644 -14.00 -9.11 16.99
N LEU A 645 -14.87 -8.11 17.15
CA LEU A 645 -14.52 -6.71 17.33
C LEU A 645 -14.02 -6.46 18.75
N CYS A 646 -12.96 -5.67 18.90
CA CYS A 646 -12.53 -5.09 20.19
C CYS A 646 -12.48 -3.57 20.04
N LEU A 647 -13.30 -2.89 20.83
CA LEU A 647 -13.37 -1.44 20.89
C LEU A 647 -12.94 -0.99 22.29
N THR A 648 -11.83 -0.25 22.38
CA THR A 648 -11.39 0.36 23.64
C THR A 648 -11.95 1.75 23.74
N CYS A 649 -12.65 2.04 24.85
CA CYS A 649 -13.42 3.26 24.99
C CYS A 649 -12.90 4.13 26.14
N GLU A 650 -12.93 5.43 25.91
CA GLU A 650 -12.61 6.47 26.88
C GLU A 650 -13.71 7.54 26.87
N VAL A 651 -14.18 7.93 28.03
CA VAL A 651 -15.13 9.02 28.23
C VAL A 651 -14.40 10.19 28.87
N PHE A 652 -14.38 11.31 28.17
CA PHE A 652 -13.86 12.58 28.68
C PHE A 652 -15.03 13.34 29.34
N VAL A 653 -14.98 13.47 30.65
CA VAL A 653 -16.03 14.16 31.43
C VAL A 653 -15.67 15.63 31.52
N GLY A 654 -16.56 16.51 31.06
CA GLY A 654 -16.39 17.96 31.11
C GLY A 654 -17.09 18.69 29.97
N PRO A 655 -17.03 20.03 29.94
CA PRO A 655 -17.66 20.83 28.90
C PRO A 655 -17.14 20.42 27.50
N ARG A 656 -18.06 20.19 26.57
CA ARG A 656 -17.76 19.69 25.22
C ARG A 656 -16.75 20.55 24.46
N THR A 657 -16.85 21.88 24.63
CA THR A 657 -15.98 22.84 23.94
C THR A 657 -14.50 22.71 24.31
N GLU A 658 -14.21 22.38 25.57
CA GLU A 658 -12.85 22.25 26.10
C GLU A 658 -12.28 20.85 25.85
N THR A 659 -13.11 19.82 25.97
CA THR A 659 -12.66 18.42 25.87
C THR A 659 -12.53 17.90 24.45
N LEU A 660 -13.15 18.53 23.45
CA LEU A 660 -13.15 18.02 22.06
C LEU A 660 -11.75 18.04 21.42
N THR A 661 -10.92 19.03 21.73
CA THR A 661 -9.53 19.10 21.26
C THR A 661 -8.70 17.95 21.82
N ASP A 662 -8.90 17.63 23.10
CA ASP A 662 -8.21 16.52 23.78
C ASP A 662 -8.65 15.16 23.22
N VAL A 663 -9.95 15.00 22.95
CA VAL A 663 -10.50 13.78 22.30
C VAL A 663 -9.80 13.53 20.96
N ASN A 664 -9.72 14.53 20.08
CA ASN A 664 -9.10 14.40 18.77
C ASN A 664 -7.60 14.08 18.85
N ALA A 665 -6.87 14.72 19.76
CA ALA A 665 -5.45 14.48 19.97
C ALA A 665 -5.17 13.07 20.51
N GLU A 666 -5.97 12.60 21.48
CA GLU A 666 -5.79 11.27 22.08
C GLU A 666 -6.29 10.15 21.16
N MET A 667 -7.26 10.39 20.26
CA MET A 667 -7.72 9.37 19.30
C MET A 667 -6.59 8.86 18.41
N GLU A 668 -5.85 9.73 17.76
CA GLU A 668 -4.74 9.32 16.90
C GLU A 668 -3.60 8.68 17.71
N LYS A 669 -3.25 9.27 18.84
CA LYS A 669 -2.17 8.82 19.72
C LYS A 669 -2.43 7.42 20.30
N ASN A 670 -3.63 7.16 20.81
CA ASN A 670 -4.00 5.88 21.39
C ASN A 670 -4.18 4.80 20.32
N GLN A 671 -4.72 5.14 19.13
CA GLN A 671 -4.78 4.21 18.01
C GLN A 671 -3.36 3.84 17.50
N MET A 672 -2.45 4.80 17.41
CA MET A 672 -1.03 4.50 17.07
C MET A 672 -0.37 3.62 18.13
N TRP A 673 -0.66 3.83 19.42
CA TRP A 673 -0.15 2.99 20.50
C TRP A 673 -0.64 1.54 20.37
N LEU A 674 -1.93 1.32 20.07
CA LEU A 674 -2.51 0.00 19.84
C LEU A 674 -1.81 -0.71 18.68
N ASN A 675 -1.60 -0.01 17.57
CA ASN A 675 -0.90 -0.52 16.40
C ASN A 675 0.56 -0.88 16.71
N LYS A 676 1.29 -0.01 17.41
CA LYS A 676 2.70 -0.24 17.84
C LYS A 676 2.83 -1.46 18.75
N LYS A 677 1.85 -1.68 19.65
CA LYS A 677 1.79 -2.83 20.55
C LYS A 677 1.18 -4.07 19.90
N LYS A 678 0.84 -4.00 18.59
CA LYS A 678 0.20 -5.09 17.82
C LYS A 678 -1.09 -5.60 18.46
N ARG A 679 -1.87 -4.71 19.09
CA ARG A 679 -3.19 -5.00 19.61
C ARG A 679 -4.23 -4.75 18.53
N LYS A 680 -4.98 -5.79 18.14
CA LYS A 680 -6.06 -5.70 17.17
C LYS A 680 -7.31 -5.17 17.85
N ALA A 681 -7.36 -3.86 18.05
CA ALA A 681 -8.46 -3.15 18.66
C ALA A 681 -8.59 -1.76 18.03
N PHE A 682 -9.79 -1.22 18.05
CA PHE A 682 -10.07 0.16 17.70
C PHE A 682 -10.19 0.98 18.97
N TYR A 683 -9.83 2.24 18.90
CA TYR A 683 -10.02 3.19 19.98
C TYR A 683 -11.16 4.15 19.64
N ALA A 684 -12.08 4.34 20.57
CA ALA A 684 -13.16 5.30 20.48
C ALA A 684 -13.18 6.17 21.74
N ALA A 685 -13.43 7.44 21.55
CA ALA A 685 -13.54 8.40 22.66
C ALA A 685 -14.73 9.32 22.45
N VAL A 686 -15.35 9.74 23.53
CA VAL A 686 -16.48 10.66 23.54
C VAL A 686 -16.32 11.70 24.67
N ALA A 687 -16.73 12.92 24.39
CA ALA A 687 -16.81 14.00 25.36
C ALA A 687 -18.28 14.18 25.81
N CYS A 688 -18.53 14.06 27.10
CA CYS A 688 -19.87 14.19 27.69
C CYS A 688 -19.79 14.77 29.10
N ASP A 689 -20.94 15.28 29.61
CA ASP A 689 -21.03 15.86 30.93
C ASP A 689 -20.91 14.83 32.06
N SER A 690 -21.29 13.56 31.80
CA SER A 690 -21.17 12.50 32.78
C SER A 690 -20.59 11.22 32.17
N PHE A 691 -19.96 10.40 33.01
CA PHE A 691 -19.41 9.09 32.59
C PHE A 691 -20.51 8.14 32.10
N ARG A 692 -21.69 8.11 32.76
CA ARG A 692 -22.82 7.25 32.36
C ARG A 692 -23.34 7.63 30.99
N GLN A 693 -23.64 8.93 30.76
CA GLN A 693 -24.12 9.44 29.48
C GLN A 693 -23.12 9.17 28.32
N GLY A 694 -21.82 9.35 28.60
CA GLY A 694 -20.79 9.06 27.60
C GLY A 694 -20.71 7.59 27.24
N THR A 695 -20.89 6.69 28.22
CA THR A 695 -20.93 5.25 27.97
C THR A 695 -22.19 4.84 27.21
N GLU A 696 -23.34 5.41 27.57
CA GLU A 696 -24.62 5.21 26.89
C GLU A 696 -24.51 5.62 25.40
N ASN A 697 -23.98 6.80 25.10
CA ASN A 697 -23.74 7.26 23.74
C ASN A 697 -22.84 6.29 22.95
N LEU A 698 -21.81 5.75 23.60
CA LEU A 698 -20.94 4.75 22.99
C LEU A 698 -21.67 3.43 22.70
N MET A 699 -22.52 2.95 23.63
CA MET A 699 -23.31 1.72 23.43
C MET A 699 -24.33 1.86 22.30
N GLN A 700 -24.93 3.03 22.15
CA GLN A 700 -25.91 3.32 21.08
C GLN A 700 -25.24 3.47 19.72
N ALA A 701 -24.17 4.26 19.61
CA ALA A 701 -23.61 4.72 18.35
C ALA A 701 -22.42 3.90 17.83
N SER A 702 -21.80 3.04 18.67
CA SER A 702 -20.59 2.31 18.25
C SER A 702 -20.93 1.13 17.35
N GLY A 703 -20.22 1.04 16.23
CA GLY A 703 -20.27 -0.10 15.30
C GLY A 703 -20.87 0.26 13.94
N LEU A 704 -20.81 -0.72 13.03
CA LEU A 704 -21.33 -0.64 11.66
C LEU A 704 -22.12 -1.91 11.36
N GLY A 705 -23.44 -1.82 11.34
CA GLY A 705 -24.33 -2.99 11.09
C GLY A 705 -24.07 -4.13 12.07
N ARG A 706 -23.72 -5.31 11.57
CA ARG A 706 -23.40 -6.49 12.39
C ARG A 706 -22.06 -6.42 13.14
N LEU A 707 -21.17 -5.47 12.78
CA LEU A 707 -19.96 -5.14 13.54
C LEU A 707 -20.31 -4.17 14.68
N LYS A 708 -21.22 -4.56 15.58
CA LYS A 708 -21.65 -3.80 16.74
C LYS A 708 -21.20 -4.55 18.01
N PRO A 709 -20.61 -3.86 19.02
CA PRO A 709 -20.31 -4.49 20.29
C PRO A 709 -21.58 -5.13 20.92
N ASN A 710 -21.40 -6.31 21.53
CA ASN A 710 -22.45 -7.06 22.20
C ASN A 710 -22.07 -7.45 23.64
N ILE A 711 -20.86 -7.10 24.06
CA ILE A 711 -20.37 -7.34 25.43
C ILE A 711 -19.72 -6.06 25.93
N LEU A 712 -20.19 -5.56 27.08
CA LEU A 712 -19.55 -4.49 27.82
C LEU A 712 -18.53 -5.09 28.79
N MET A 713 -17.27 -4.62 28.72
CA MET A 713 -16.21 -5.02 29.67
C MET A 713 -15.72 -3.81 30.46
N MET A 714 -15.75 -3.90 31.77
CA MET A 714 -15.26 -2.85 32.66
C MET A 714 -14.49 -3.42 33.85
N GLY A 715 -13.72 -2.56 34.50
CA GLY A 715 -13.03 -2.93 35.73
C GLY A 715 -13.92 -2.68 36.95
N PHE A 716 -13.75 -3.50 38.00
CA PHE A 716 -14.42 -3.28 39.26
C PHE A 716 -13.98 -1.97 39.89
N LYS A 717 -14.95 -1.14 40.36
CA LYS A 717 -14.72 0.13 41.04
C LYS A 717 -14.27 -0.10 42.47
N LYS A 718 -12.97 -0.22 42.70
CA LYS A 718 -12.37 -0.56 43.99
C LYS A 718 -12.53 0.54 45.02
N ASP A 719 -12.60 1.79 44.59
CA ASP A 719 -12.73 2.98 45.41
C ASP A 719 -14.18 3.34 45.78
N TRP A 720 -15.15 2.48 45.51
CA TRP A 720 -16.57 2.77 45.67
C TRP A 720 -16.95 3.22 47.10
N ARG A 721 -16.19 2.77 48.13
CA ARG A 721 -16.42 3.17 49.55
C ARG A 721 -15.96 4.60 49.87
N THR A 722 -15.04 5.15 49.12
CA THR A 722 -14.43 6.45 49.32
C THR A 722 -14.78 7.48 48.21
N ALA A 723 -15.39 6.97 47.16
CA ALA A 723 -15.85 7.80 46.02
C ALA A 723 -17.11 8.56 46.41
N ASP A 724 -17.38 9.65 45.66
CA ASP A 724 -18.64 10.38 45.76
C ASP A 724 -19.83 9.49 45.30
N THR A 725 -20.99 9.76 45.86
CA THR A 725 -22.21 9.00 45.58
C THR A 725 -22.59 9.01 44.09
N ALA A 726 -22.45 10.17 43.42
CA ALA A 726 -22.74 10.30 42.00
C ALA A 726 -21.84 9.40 41.14
N GLY A 727 -20.57 9.20 41.53
CA GLY A 727 -19.64 8.29 40.87
C GLY A 727 -20.01 6.82 41.06
N VAL A 728 -20.61 6.42 42.20
CA VAL A 728 -21.13 5.08 42.44
C VAL A 728 -22.40 4.84 41.63
N GLN A 729 -23.34 5.77 41.67
CA GLN A 729 -24.58 5.73 40.89
C GLN A 729 -24.32 5.66 39.39
N SER A 730 -23.36 6.47 38.89
CA SER A 730 -22.95 6.38 37.46
C SER A 730 -22.37 5.01 37.11
N TYR A 731 -21.60 4.39 37.99
CA TYR A 731 -21.02 3.06 37.73
C TYR A 731 -22.08 1.95 37.68
N VAL A 732 -23.01 1.95 38.65
CA VAL A 732 -24.11 0.97 38.71
C VAL A 732 -25.09 1.25 37.56
N GLY A 733 -25.40 2.51 37.29
CA GLY A 733 -26.24 2.90 36.15
C GLY A 733 -25.73 2.37 34.81
N VAL A 734 -24.42 2.42 34.56
CA VAL A 734 -23.82 1.84 33.36
C VAL A 734 -24.05 0.33 33.26
N LEU A 735 -24.07 -0.42 34.38
CA LEU A 735 -24.39 -1.83 34.33
C LEU A 735 -25.87 -2.09 33.98
N HIS A 736 -26.79 -1.27 34.49
CA HIS A 736 -28.22 -1.34 34.12
C HIS A 736 -28.43 -0.97 32.65
N ASP A 737 -27.84 0.16 32.19
CA ASP A 737 -27.96 0.61 30.80
C ASP A 737 -27.43 -0.49 29.83
N ALA A 738 -26.36 -1.23 30.20
CA ALA A 738 -25.86 -2.32 29.37
C ALA A 738 -26.89 -3.43 29.14
N PHE A 739 -27.76 -3.73 30.14
CA PHE A 739 -28.85 -4.69 29.97
C PHE A 739 -29.98 -4.11 29.11
N ASP A 740 -30.32 -2.81 29.28
CA ASP A 740 -31.34 -2.14 28.48
C ASP A 740 -30.95 -2.11 27.00
N PHE A 741 -29.66 -1.98 26.71
CA PHE A 741 -29.10 -2.06 25.35
C PHE A 741 -28.78 -3.49 24.87
N GLU A 742 -29.22 -4.52 25.59
CA GLU A 742 -29.01 -5.95 25.29
C GLU A 742 -27.54 -6.36 25.22
N TYR A 743 -26.64 -5.72 25.98
CA TYR A 743 -25.26 -6.14 26.11
C TYR A 743 -25.10 -7.23 27.17
N GLY A 744 -24.24 -8.22 26.91
CA GLY A 744 -23.68 -9.03 27.99
C GLY A 744 -22.67 -8.20 28.77
N THR A 745 -22.60 -8.37 30.08
CA THR A 745 -21.71 -7.62 30.96
C THR A 745 -20.58 -8.46 31.51
N VAL A 746 -19.37 -7.90 31.58
CA VAL A 746 -18.19 -8.48 32.15
C VAL A 746 -17.48 -7.47 33.05
N VAL A 747 -17.38 -7.79 34.35
CA VAL A 747 -16.65 -6.95 35.31
C VAL A 747 -15.41 -7.72 35.78
N LEU A 748 -14.22 -7.16 35.51
CA LEU A 748 -12.95 -7.79 35.95
C LEU A 748 -12.47 -7.16 37.26
N ARG A 749 -12.21 -8.00 38.26
CA ARG A 749 -11.55 -7.60 39.49
C ARG A 749 -10.18 -8.25 39.64
N MET A 750 -9.20 -7.42 39.98
CA MET A 750 -7.83 -7.83 40.33
C MET A 750 -7.51 -7.33 41.75
N ASN A 751 -6.93 -8.15 42.62
CA ASN A 751 -6.63 -7.76 43.98
C ASN A 751 -5.78 -6.50 44.10
N GLN A 752 -4.79 -6.36 43.23
CA GLN A 752 -3.90 -5.19 43.25
C GLN A 752 -4.51 -3.94 42.57
N GLY A 753 -5.61 -4.11 41.81
CA GLY A 753 -6.22 -3.10 40.98
C GLY A 753 -5.81 -3.22 39.49
N LEU A 754 -6.46 -2.43 38.66
CA LEU A 754 -6.29 -2.47 37.18
C LEU A 754 -5.59 -1.22 36.66
N ASP A 755 -5.70 -0.09 37.35
CA ASP A 755 -5.25 1.22 36.88
C ASP A 755 -3.81 1.50 37.28
N ILE A 756 -2.94 1.63 36.28
CA ILE A 756 -1.53 1.97 36.43
C ILE A 756 -1.21 3.39 35.94
N SER A 757 -2.22 4.23 35.74
CA SER A 757 -2.07 5.60 35.20
C SER A 757 -1.11 6.47 36.02
N HIS A 758 -1.16 6.35 37.34
CA HIS A 758 -0.28 7.10 38.25
C HIS A 758 1.21 6.69 38.09
N ILE A 759 1.49 5.42 37.85
CA ILE A 759 2.87 4.92 37.62
C ILE A 759 3.38 5.47 36.27
N ILE A 760 2.54 5.43 35.22
CA ILE A 760 2.88 5.93 33.90
C ILE A 760 3.14 7.45 33.94
N LYS A 761 2.29 8.21 34.67
CA LYS A 761 2.47 9.65 34.85
C LYS A 761 3.76 9.97 35.62
N ALA A 762 4.10 9.20 36.63
CA ALA A 762 5.36 9.37 37.37
C ALA A 762 6.58 9.13 36.47
N GLN A 763 6.57 8.07 35.67
CA GLN A 763 7.66 7.77 34.71
C GLN A 763 7.78 8.85 33.62
N GLY A 764 6.69 9.43 33.14
CA GLY A 764 6.69 10.50 32.14
C GLY A 764 7.32 11.81 32.66
N LYS A 765 7.13 12.16 33.95
CA LYS A 765 7.79 13.31 34.53
C LYS A 765 9.32 13.18 34.58
N TYR A 766 9.85 11.99 34.85
CA TYR A 766 11.28 11.74 34.90
C TYR A 766 11.97 11.85 33.51
N THR A 767 11.29 11.43 32.44
CA THR A 767 11.84 11.56 31.07
C THR A 767 11.89 13.01 30.59
N HIS A 768 10.94 13.86 30.98
CA HIS A 768 10.94 15.28 30.64
C HIS A 768 12.02 16.07 31.42
N THR A 769 12.27 15.76 32.68
CA THR A 769 13.27 16.44 33.49
C THR A 769 14.69 16.13 33.00
N HIS A 770 14.98 14.93 32.54
CA HIS A 770 16.28 14.58 31.95
C HIS A 770 16.52 15.18 30.55
N ALA A 771 15.47 15.44 29.75
CA ALA A 771 15.60 16.13 28.47
C ALA A 771 15.95 17.62 28.63
N TYR A 772 15.49 18.27 29.69
CA TYR A 772 15.76 19.71 29.94
C TYR A 772 17.16 19.97 30.55
N THR A 773 17.78 19.01 31.22
CA THR A 773 19.11 19.16 31.84
C THR A 773 20.28 18.94 30.89
N HIS A 774 20.05 18.40 29.67
CA HIS A 774 21.10 18.19 28.66
C HIS A 774 21.17 19.24 27.55
N THR A 775 20.37 20.32 27.61
CA THR A 775 20.32 21.33 26.52
C THR A 775 21.13 22.60 26.80
N HIS A 776 21.96 22.65 27.86
CA HIS A 776 22.89 23.77 28.08
C HIS A 776 24.31 23.28 28.19
N THR A 777 24.92 22.87 27.09
CA THR A 777 26.32 23.08 26.73
C THR A 777 26.63 22.33 25.41
N HIS A 778 27.19 23.08 24.50
CA HIS A 778 27.81 22.68 23.22
C HIS A 778 26.95 22.71 21.96
N THR A 779 26.98 23.87 21.31
CA THR A 779 26.97 24.03 19.85
C THR A 779 28.01 23.08 19.22
N HIS A 780 27.59 22.19 18.39
CA HIS A 780 28.09 21.82 17.06
C HIS A 780 27.48 20.49 16.59
N THR A 781 26.81 20.59 15.41
CA THR A 781 26.67 19.56 14.39
C THR A 781 26.62 18.09 14.83
N HIS A 782 25.44 17.44 14.74
CA HIS A 782 25.26 16.23 13.95
C HIS A 782 23.82 15.67 14.11
N THR A 783 23.28 15.27 12.99
CA THR A 783 22.06 14.52 12.69
C THR A 783 21.62 13.49 13.74
N PRO A 784 20.32 13.40 14.08
CA PRO A 784 19.82 12.32 14.92
C PRO A 784 19.67 11.02 14.13
N MET A 785 20.54 10.11 14.45
CA MET A 785 20.46 8.70 14.04
C MET A 785 19.38 8.01 14.87
N TYR A 786 18.28 7.60 14.27
CA TYR A 786 17.28 6.75 14.90
C TYR A 786 17.85 5.35 15.09
N LYS A 787 18.33 5.07 16.29
CA LYS A 787 18.58 3.70 16.75
C LYS A 787 17.29 3.06 17.20
N THR A 788 16.97 1.93 16.59
CA THR A 788 15.96 0.95 16.99
C THR A 788 16.33 0.42 18.38
N GLU A 789 15.74 0.95 19.44
CA GLU A 789 15.79 0.30 20.75
C GLU A 789 14.70 -0.77 20.83
N ALA A 790 15.16 -2.02 20.80
CA ALA A 790 14.38 -3.16 21.27
C ALA A 790 14.03 -2.92 22.74
N VAL A 791 12.73 -3.03 23.05
CA VAL A 791 12.20 -2.91 24.40
C VAL A 791 12.84 -3.98 25.29
N ARG A 792 13.89 -3.62 26.01
CA ARG A 792 14.28 -4.33 27.20
C ARG A 792 13.29 -3.96 28.30
N ILE A 793 12.51 -4.94 28.70
CA ILE A 793 11.65 -4.89 29.86
C ILE A 793 12.54 -4.64 31.09
N LEU A 794 12.29 -3.52 31.73
CA LEU A 794 12.70 -3.05 33.04
C LEU A 794 13.44 -4.07 33.91
N GLN A 795 14.78 -4.00 33.92
CA GLN A 795 15.58 -4.26 35.11
C GLN A 795 15.94 -2.90 35.71
N PRO A 796 15.75 -2.66 36.98
CA PRO A 796 16.07 -1.39 37.60
C PRO A 796 17.58 -1.20 37.70
N ARG A 797 18.12 -0.21 36.98
CA ARG A 797 19.45 0.33 37.29
C ARG A 797 19.31 1.32 38.42
N ALA A 798 19.93 1.02 39.54
CA ALA A 798 20.08 1.89 40.68
C ALA A 798 20.84 3.18 40.30
N SER A 799 20.19 4.34 40.45
CA SER A 799 20.90 5.63 40.59
C SER A 799 19.98 6.66 41.28
N VAL A 800 20.42 7.07 42.42
CA VAL A 800 20.11 8.26 43.19
C VAL A 800 18.66 8.73 43.18
N THR A 801 17.95 8.34 44.20
CA THR A 801 16.54 8.63 44.45
C THR A 801 16.39 9.44 45.74
N THR A 802 15.51 10.44 45.70
CA THR A 802 14.75 10.78 46.91
C THR A 802 14.01 9.55 47.40
N PRO A 803 14.09 9.16 48.67
CA PRO A 803 13.61 7.88 49.14
C PRO A 803 12.08 7.83 49.15
N GLN A 804 11.48 7.20 48.12
CA GLN A 804 10.16 6.61 48.30
C GLN A 804 10.30 5.46 49.30
N SER A 805 9.38 5.36 50.23
CA SER A 805 9.42 4.30 51.24
C SER A 805 9.47 2.92 50.53
N PRO A 806 10.26 1.97 51.00
CA PRO A 806 10.39 0.63 50.39
C PRO A 806 9.05 -0.04 50.10
N GLN A 807 8.03 0.24 50.89
CA GLN A 807 6.67 -0.27 50.74
C GLN A 807 5.98 0.24 49.46
N VAL A 808 6.16 1.50 49.07
CA VAL A 808 5.53 2.05 47.88
C VAL A 808 6.16 1.48 46.60
N VAL A 809 7.46 1.24 46.58
CA VAL A 809 8.15 0.59 45.45
C VAL A 809 7.66 -0.83 45.26
N VAL A 810 7.53 -1.60 46.33
CA VAL A 810 7.03 -3.01 46.26
C VAL A 810 5.56 -3.07 45.81
N VAL A 811 4.72 -2.14 46.27
CA VAL A 811 3.30 -2.08 45.81
C VAL A 811 3.22 -1.75 44.33
N ASN A 812 4.01 -0.81 43.85
CA ASN A 812 4.04 -0.44 42.41
C ASN A 812 4.55 -1.58 41.53
N GLU A 813 5.58 -2.31 41.93
CA GLU A 813 6.07 -3.49 41.23
C GLU A 813 5.01 -4.60 41.17
N ARG A 814 4.32 -4.87 42.25
CA ARG A 814 3.22 -5.86 42.30
C ARG A 814 2.08 -5.44 41.38
N LEU A 815 1.68 -4.17 41.38
CA LEU A 815 0.61 -3.65 40.52
C LEU A 815 1.00 -3.76 39.00
N VAL A 816 2.23 -3.44 38.65
CA VAL A 816 2.74 -3.59 37.26
C VAL A 816 2.78 -5.07 36.86
N SER A 817 3.26 -5.96 37.71
CA SER A 817 3.31 -7.39 37.41
C SER A 817 1.91 -8.00 37.23
N THR A 818 0.96 -7.62 38.06
CA THR A 818 -0.45 -8.03 37.96
C THR A 818 -1.12 -7.43 36.70
N SER A 819 -0.86 -6.16 36.38
CA SER A 819 -1.42 -5.50 35.20
C SER A 819 -0.95 -6.12 33.87
N THR A 820 0.18 -6.83 33.88
CA THR A 820 0.73 -7.54 32.71
C THR A 820 0.50 -9.06 32.74
N GLN A 821 -0.24 -9.56 33.72
CA GLN A 821 -0.46 -10.99 33.90
C GLN A 821 -0.98 -11.69 32.64
N PHE A 822 -2.01 -11.14 32.00
CA PHE A 822 -2.62 -11.72 30.80
C PHE A 822 -1.80 -11.52 29.52
N GLN A 823 -0.64 -10.86 29.57
CA GLN A 823 0.32 -10.82 28.47
C GLN A 823 1.13 -12.10 28.39
N ARG A 824 1.38 -12.75 29.51
CA ARG A 824 2.20 -13.96 29.64
C ARG A 824 1.34 -15.21 29.44
N LYS A 825 2.01 -16.34 29.16
CA LYS A 825 1.39 -17.66 29.15
C LYS A 825 1.04 -18.07 30.60
N GLN A 826 -0.21 -18.52 30.83
CA GLN A 826 -0.76 -18.81 32.17
C GLN A 826 -0.35 -20.23 32.58
N GLY A 827 0.60 -20.88 32.39
CA GLY A 827 1.07 -22.19 32.87
C GLY A 827 -0.02 -23.28 33.00
N LYS A 828 0.30 -24.34 33.73
CA LYS A 828 -0.63 -25.43 34.06
C LYS A 828 -1.44 -25.02 35.29
N GLY A 829 -2.55 -24.33 35.10
CA GLY A 829 -3.47 -23.96 36.19
C GLY A 829 -4.92 -24.23 35.82
N THR A 830 -5.86 -23.66 36.57
CA THR A 830 -7.29 -23.87 36.34
C THR A 830 -7.98 -22.55 35.99
N ILE A 831 -9.04 -22.67 35.20
CA ILE A 831 -10.08 -21.67 35.02
C ILE A 831 -11.33 -22.23 35.65
N ASP A 832 -11.77 -21.61 36.75
CA ASP A 832 -12.89 -22.12 37.53
C ASP A 832 -14.14 -21.31 37.18
N VAL A 833 -15.15 -21.99 36.68
CA VAL A 833 -16.40 -21.42 36.20
C VAL A 833 -17.53 -21.76 37.16
N TRP A 834 -18.04 -20.76 37.87
CA TRP A 834 -19.17 -20.85 38.77
C TRP A 834 -20.43 -20.39 38.06
N TRP A 835 -21.11 -21.33 37.40
CA TRP A 835 -22.33 -21.06 36.63
C TRP A 835 -23.57 -21.23 37.52
N MET A 836 -23.95 -20.14 38.17
CA MET A 836 -25.03 -20.13 39.16
C MET A 836 -26.40 -19.84 38.57
N PHE A 837 -26.42 -19.15 37.41
CA PHE A 837 -27.66 -18.73 36.76
C PHE A 837 -27.56 -18.98 35.28
N ASP A 838 -28.68 -19.30 34.63
CA ASP A 838 -28.71 -19.39 33.18
C ASP A 838 -28.71 -17.96 32.57
N ASP A 839 -27.72 -17.67 31.77
CA ASP A 839 -27.45 -16.40 31.13
C ASP A 839 -27.36 -16.51 29.59
N GLY A 840 -27.95 -17.59 29.04
CA GLY A 840 -27.83 -17.92 27.61
C GLY A 840 -26.49 -18.57 27.25
N GLY A 841 -25.67 -18.89 28.23
CA GLY A 841 -24.42 -19.64 28.07
C GLY A 841 -23.18 -18.78 27.90
N LEU A 842 -23.26 -17.46 28.10
CA LEU A 842 -22.09 -16.55 27.96
C LEU A 842 -21.02 -16.86 28.99
N THR A 843 -21.43 -17.19 30.25
CA THR A 843 -20.54 -17.60 31.34
C THR A 843 -19.75 -18.86 31.01
N LEU A 844 -20.25 -19.75 30.15
CA LEU A 844 -19.55 -20.93 29.65
C LEU A 844 -18.72 -20.67 28.38
N LEU A 845 -19.23 -19.83 27.48
CA LEU A 845 -18.61 -19.59 26.20
C LEU A 845 -17.27 -18.85 26.33
N LEU A 846 -17.21 -17.81 27.15
CA LEU A 846 -16.00 -16.98 27.28
C LEU A 846 -14.80 -17.77 27.81
N PRO A 847 -14.90 -18.56 28.91
CA PRO A 847 -13.80 -19.43 29.36
C PRO A 847 -13.42 -20.48 28.32
N TYR A 848 -14.38 -21.07 27.62
CA TYR A 848 -14.10 -22.00 26.54
C TYR A 848 -13.23 -21.35 25.44
N ILE A 849 -13.56 -20.12 25.02
CA ILE A 849 -12.74 -19.38 24.08
C ILE A 849 -11.33 -19.14 24.62
N LEU A 850 -11.16 -18.83 25.92
CA LEU A 850 -9.83 -18.66 26.51
C LEU A 850 -8.99 -19.94 26.42
N THR A 851 -9.54 -21.11 26.68
CA THR A 851 -8.81 -22.39 26.61
C THR A 851 -8.30 -22.70 25.20
N THR A 852 -8.93 -22.16 24.16
CA THR A 852 -8.46 -22.29 22.77
C THR A 852 -7.27 -21.37 22.43
N ARG A 853 -6.97 -20.39 23.30
CA ARG A 853 -5.92 -19.39 23.04
C ARG A 853 -4.55 -19.83 23.55
N LYS A 854 -3.48 -19.51 22.79
CA LYS A 854 -2.09 -19.88 23.14
C LYS A 854 -1.69 -19.53 24.58
N LYS A 855 -2.28 -18.48 25.16
CA LYS A 855 -1.97 -18.01 26.51
C LYS A 855 -2.57 -18.88 27.61
N PHE A 856 -3.75 -19.44 27.36
CA PHE A 856 -4.52 -20.24 28.32
C PHE A 856 -4.65 -21.72 27.93
N LYS A 857 -3.99 -22.17 26.86
CA LYS A 857 -4.13 -23.52 26.30
C LYS A 857 -3.81 -24.65 27.30
N ASP A 858 -2.92 -24.36 28.24
CA ASP A 858 -2.49 -25.34 29.24
C ASP A 858 -3.33 -25.29 30.53
N CYS A 859 -4.30 -24.34 30.64
CA CYS A 859 -5.23 -24.27 31.76
C CYS A 859 -6.37 -25.27 31.57
N LYS A 860 -6.75 -25.91 32.66
CA LYS A 860 -7.88 -26.82 32.72
C LYS A 860 -9.13 -26.08 33.21
N MET A 861 -10.30 -26.33 32.59
CA MET A 861 -11.55 -25.70 32.99
C MET A 861 -12.29 -26.61 33.98
N ARG A 862 -12.61 -26.11 35.17
CA ARG A 862 -13.49 -26.76 36.19
C ARG A 862 -14.80 -26.00 36.23
N ILE A 863 -15.90 -26.72 36.38
CA ILE A 863 -17.25 -26.14 36.38
C ILE A 863 -17.92 -26.42 37.70
N PHE A 864 -18.45 -25.38 38.33
CA PHE A 864 -19.18 -25.43 39.59
C PHE A 864 -20.63 -24.98 39.34
N ILE A 865 -21.56 -25.77 39.80
CA ILE A 865 -23.02 -25.54 39.68
C ILE A 865 -23.71 -25.71 41.02
N ALA A 866 -24.79 -24.97 41.22
CA ALA A 866 -25.66 -25.18 42.40
C ALA A 866 -26.61 -26.34 42.17
N GLY A 867 -26.80 -27.22 43.20
CA GLY A 867 -27.74 -28.32 43.10
C GLY A 867 -27.57 -29.28 44.27
N GLN A 868 -28.50 -30.26 44.41
CA GLN A 868 -28.35 -31.32 45.40
C GLN A 868 -27.25 -32.31 44.99
N PRO A 869 -26.43 -32.79 45.94
CA PRO A 869 -25.37 -33.73 45.62
C PRO A 869 -26.00 -35.04 45.13
N GLY A 870 -25.82 -35.27 43.83
CA GLY A 870 -26.32 -36.47 43.21
C GLY A 870 -25.78 -36.65 41.79
N ARG A 871 -25.62 -37.90 41.37
CA ARG A 871 -25.14 -38.23 40.02
C ARG A 871 -26.05 -37.62 38.94
N VAL A 872 -27.33 -37.41 39.22
CA VAL A 872 -28.33 -36.93 38.25
C VAL A 872 -28.02 -35.50 37.76
N GLU A 873 -27.70 -34.57 38.67
CA GLU A 873 -27.37 -33.17 38.31
C GLU A 873 -26.01 -33.10 37.57
N GLN A 874 -25.03 -33.87 38.04
CA GLN A 874 -23.72 -33.96 37.39
C GLN A 874 -23.84 -34.57 35.98
N ASP A 875 -24.63 -35.63 35.80
CA ASP A 875 -24.84 -36.29 34.52
C ASP A 875 -25.64 -35.41 33.54
N ARG A 876 -26.61 -34.63 34.04
CA ARG A 876 -27.30 -33.60 33.23
C ARG A 876 -26.34 -32.55 32.71
N MET A 877 -25.50 -32.00 33.57
CA MET A 877 -24.50 -31.01 33.18
C MET A 877 -23.48 -31.61 32.21
N LYS A 878 -23.01 -32.82 32.47
CA LYS A 878 -22.10 -33.54 31.59
C LYS A 878 -22.71 -33.73 30.20
N SER A 879 -23.95 -34.18 30.10
CA SER A 879 -24.68 -34.34 28.85
C SER A 879 -24.84 -33.00 28.10
N LEU A 880 -25.13 -31.90 28.82
CA LEU A 880 -25.25 -30.56 28.23
C LEU A 880 -23.91 -30.08 27.67
N LEU A 881 -22.81 -30.22 28.41
CA LEU A 881 -21.48 -29.82 27.95
C LEU A 881 -20.97 -30.66 26.79
N GLU A 882 -21.27 -31.94 26.76
CA GLU A 882 -20.97 -32.83 25.63
C GLU A 882 -21.74 -32.42 24.37
N LYS A 883 -23.02 -32.05 24.49
CA LYS A 883 -23.85 -31.52 23.40
C LYS A 883 -23.28 -30.18 22.89
N PHE A 884 -22.81 -29.31 23.77
CA PHE A 884 -22.13 -28.06 23.40
C PHE A 884 -20.71 -28.29 22.91
N ARG A 885 -20.13 -29.49 23.04
CA ARG A 885 -18.75 -29.85 22.71
C ARG A 885 -17.71 -29.02 23.47
N ILE A 886 -18.03 -28.63 24.70
CA ILE A 886 -17.16 -27.89 25.59
C ILE A 886 -16.29 -28.86 26.35
N LYS A 887 -14.96 -28.73 26.25
CA LYS A 887 -14.00 -29.55 27.01
C LYS A 887 -13.85 -28.98 28.40
N TYR A 888 -14.02 -29.85 29.42
CA TYR A 888 -13.84 -29.52 30.82
C TYR A 888 -12.94 -30.57 31.48
N ALA A 889 -12.41 -30.25 32.65
CA ALA A 889 -11.61 -31.20 33.47
C ALA A 889 -12.47 -31.91 34.51
N ASP A 890 -13.32 -31.15 35.20
CA ASP A 890 -14.16 -31.66 36.29
C ASP A 890 -15.43 -30.83 36.44
N ILE A 891 -16.49 -31.42 37.02
CA ILE A 891 -17.76 -30.79 37.36
C ILE A 891 -18.04 -31.03 38.85
N HIS A 892 -18.22 -29.95 39.58
CA HIS A 892 -18.54 -29.95 41.01
C HIS A 892 -19.97 -29.42 41.21
N VAL A 893 -20.79 -30.22 41.89
CA VAL A 893 -22.12 -29.83 42.36
C VAL A 893 -21.98 -29.33 43.78
N ILE A 894 -22.44 -28.14 44.04
CA ILE A 894 -22.37 -27.46 45.35
C ILE A 894 -23.77 -27.47 45.97
N ASP A 895 -23.95 -28.10 47.09
CA ASP A 895 -25.20 -28.21 47.87
C ASP A 895 -25.30 -27.21 49.00
N ASP A 896 -24.18 -26.77 49.52
CA ASP A 896 -24.07 -25.88 50.68
C ASP A 896 -24.30 -24.39 50.38
N ILE A 897 -24.75 -24.07 49.18
CA ILE A 897 -24.88 -22.66 48.73
C ILE A 897 -26.02 -21.93 49.46
N THR A 898 -27.04 -22.67 49.94
CA THR A 898 -28.21 -22.12 50.67
C THR A 898 -28.02 -22.05 52.19
N GLN A 899 -26.89 -22.56 52.70
CA GLN A 899 -26.58 -22.49 54.12
C GLN A 899 -26.25 -21.03 54.52
N ASN A 900 -26.53 -20.70 55.75
CA ASN A 900 -26.16 -19.42 56.30
C ASN A 900 -24.63 -19.24 56.32
N PRO A 901 -24.11 -18.05 55.95
CA PRO A 901 -22.70 -17.78 55.98
C PRO A 901 -22.14 -17.81 57.41
N ASN A 902 -20.83 -18.00 57.52
CA ASN A 902 -20.14 -17.97 58.81
C ASN A 902 -20.29 -16.58 59.47
N SER A 903 -20.47 -16.53 60.77
CA SER A 903 -20.64 -15.28 61.52
C SER A 903 -19.50 -14.28 61.32
N ASN A 904 -18.27 -14.75 61.09
CA ASN A 904 -17.14 -13.86 60.76
C ASN A 904 -17.26 -13.22 59.38
N SER A 905 -17.73 -13.95 58.39
CA SER A 905 -17.96 -13.45 57.03
C SER A 905 -19.12 -12.47 56.99
N TRP A 906 -20.19 -12.80 57.74
CA TRP A 906 -21.34 -11.91 57.88
C TRP A 906 -20.95 -10.59 58.56
N LYS A 907 -20.24 -10.65 59.70
CA LYS A 907 -19.72 -9.45 60.37
C LYS A 907 -18.83 -8.61 59.45
N MET A 908 -18.02 -9.24 58.62
CA MET A 908 -17.17 -8.53 57.65
C MET A 908 -18.01 -7.81 56.60
N PHE A 909 -19.19 -8.32 56.25
CA PHE A 909 -20.13 -7.68 55.34
C PHE A 909 -20.81 -6.51 56.09
N GLU A 910 -21.27 -6.68 57.30
CA GLU A 910 -21.86 -5.63 58.15
C GLU A 910 -20.88 -4.44 58.31
N ASP A 911 -19.63 -4.72 58.70
CA ASP A 911 -18.58 -3.69 58.84
C ASP A 911 -18.32 -2.93 57.51
N MET A 912 -18.60 -3.60 56.38
CA MET A 912 -18.43 -2.99 55.06
C MET A 912 -19.54 -2.00 54.71
N ILE A 913 -20.78 -2.32 55.06
CA ILE A 913 -21.95 -1.53 54.75
C ILE A 913 -22.28 -0.44 55.82
N GLU A 914 -21.72 -0.58 57.03
CA GLU A 914 -22.01 0.30 58.17
C GLU A 914 -21.92 1.82 57.83
N PRO A 915 -20.94 2.34 57.11
CA PRO A 915 -20.88 3.74 56.73
C PRO A 915 -22.05 4.22 55.86
N PHE A 916 -22.71 3.29 55.17
CA PHE A 916 -23.78 3.59 54.20
C PHE A 916 -25.17 3.23 54.73
N ARG A 917 -25.29 2.72 55.98
CA ARG A 917 -26.54 2.32 56.58
C ARG A 917 -27.35 3.54 57.08
N LEU A 918 -28.67 3.46 56.99
CA LEU A 918 -29.56 4.57 57.34
C LEU A 918 -29.93 4.58 58.81
N HIS A 919 -29.77 3.48 59.57
CA HIS A 919 -30.13 3.31 61.01
C HIS A 919 -31.55 3.77 61.36
N GLU A 920 -32.54 3.07 60.89
CA GLU A 920 -33.96 3.41 61.04
C GLU A 920 -34.59 2.88 62.34
N GLY A 921 -34.00 1.88 62.97
CA GLY A 921 -34.58 0.98 64.01
C GLY A 921 -35.19 1.61 65.24
N SER A 922 -35.08 2.95 65.47
CA SER A 922 -35.72 3.66 66.62
C SER A 922 -36.51 4.87 66.19
N LYS A 923 -36.76 5.12 64.92
CA LYS A 923 -37.37 6.31 64.37
C LYS A 923 -38.83 6.08 63.98
N SER A 924 -39.70 7.15 64.10
CA SER A 924 -41.06 7.07 63.57
C SER A 924 -41.10 6.81 62.08
N THR A 925 -42.11 6.06 61.60
CA THR A 925 -42.28 5.70 60.17
C THR A 925 -42.19 6.91 59.23
N THR A 926 -42.77 8.03 59.62
CA THR A 926 -42.72 9.28 58.82
C THR A 926 -41.33 9.90 58.73
N LEU A 927 -40.52 9.78 59.79
CA LEU A 927 -39.14 10.27 59.79
C LEU A 927 -38.19 9.34 58.99
N ALA A 928 -38.44 8.04 59.07
CA ALA A 928 -37.74 7.04 58.28
C ALA A 928 -37.99 7.25 56.78
N GLU A 929 -39.24 7.46 56.36
CA GLU A 929 -39.58 7.78 54.97
C GLU A 929 -38.95 9.08 54.47
N ALA A 930 -38.93 10.12 55.30
CA ALA A 930 -38.27 11.39 54.97
C ALA A 930 -36.76 11.19 54.79
N LEU A 931 -36.10 10.47 55.70
CA LEU A 931 -34.67 10.17 55.60
C LEU A 931 -34.30 9.32 54.37
N ARG A 932 -35.18 8.39 53.97
CA ARG A 932 -35.03 7.63 52.72
C ARG A 932 -35.16 8.51 51.49
N LYS A 933 -36.11 9.46 51.49
CA LYS A 933 -36.31 10.41 50.41
C LYS A 933 -35.13 11.36 50.23
N ASP A 934 -34.54 11.81 51.37
CA ASP A 934 -33.40 12.72 51.38
C ASP A 934 -32.07 11.99 51.04
N ASN A 935 -31.98 10.65 51.24
CA ASN A 935 -30.78 9.86 51.03
C ASN A 935 -31.13 8.56 50.29
N PRO A 936 -31.60 8.58 49.05
CA PRO A 936 -32.07 7.42 48.33
C PRO A 936 -30.94 6.42 48.00
N TRP A 937 -29.71 6.83 48.14
CA TRP A 937 -28.50 6.00 47.90
C TRP A 937 -28.06 5.19 49.12
N LYS A 938 -28.54 5.52 50.31
CA LYS A 938 -28.23 4.79 51.55
C LYS A 938 -29.06 3.54 51.72
N ILE A 939 -28.46 2.56 52.37
CA ILE A 939 -29.06 1.26 52.64
C ILE A 939 -30.01 1.33 53.79
N SER A 940 -31.31 1.05 53.60
CA SER A 940 -32.31 1.04 54.68
C SER A 940 -32.34 -0.31 55.39
N ASP A 941 -32.79 -0.35 56.64
CA ASP A 941 -32.96 -1.60 57.41
C ASP A 941 -34.01 -2.50 56.72
N ALA A 942 -35.10 -1.93 56.21
CA ALA A 942 -36.13 -2.67 55.49
C ALA A 942 -35.62 -3.27 54.17
N GLU A 943 -34.65 -2.63 53.51
CA GLU A 943 -34.00 -3.14 52.32
C GLU A 943 -33.12 -4.35 52.68
N LEU A 944 -32.38 -4.30 53.75
CA LEU A 944 -31.56 -5.39 54.24
C LEU A 944 -32.41 -6.62 54.59
N ASP A 945 -33.53 -6.43 55.26
CA ASP A 945 -34.48 -7.50 55.61
C ASP A 945 -35.12 -8.12 54.36
N THR A 946 -35.49 -7.26 53.39
CA THR A 946 -36.12 -7.72 52.12
C THR A 946 -35.14 -8.56 51.27
N PHE A 947 -33.88 -8.24 51.30
CA PHE A 947 -32.85 -8.91 50.49
C PHE A 947 -31.87 -9.75 51.35
N GLU A 948 -32.24 -10.15 52.52
CA GLU A 948 -31.42 -10.96 53.41
C GLU A 948 -30.96 -12.26 52.76
N GLU A 949 -31.87 -13.02 52.17
CA GLU A 949 -31.55 -14.27 51.46
C GLU A 949 -30.54 -14.05 50.31
N LYS A 950 -30.72 -13.01 49.54
CA LYS A 950 -29.76 -12.68 48.43
C LYS A 950 -28.41 -12.28 48.98
N THR A 951 -28.38 -11.52 50.06
CA THR A 951 -27.16 -11.08 50.73
C THR A 951 -26.41 -12.29 51.32
N ASN A 952 -27.12 -13.17 52.04
CA ASN A 952 -26.58 -14.43 52.57
C ASN A 952 -25.94 -15.25 51.46
N LEU A 953 -26.62 -15.39 50.32
CA LEU A 953 -26.11 -16.09 49.15
C LEU A 953 -24.77 -15.51 48.64
N GLN A 954 -24.61 -14.18 48.56
CA GLN A 954 -23.37 -13.59 48.09
C GLN A 954 -22.22 -13.78 49.08
N VAL A 955 -22.49 -13.66 50.38
CA VAL A 955 -21.47 -13.87 51.41
C VAL A 955 -21.05 -15.35 51.45
N ARG A 956 -22.01 -16.28 51.41
CA ARG A 956 -21.75 -17.70 51.40
C ARG A 956 -20.99 -18.15 50.14
N LEU A 957 -21.38 -17.63 48.99
CA LEU A 957 -20.71 -17.92 47.72
C LEU A 957 -19.24 -17.49 47.73
N ASN A 958 -18.90 -16.35 48.37
CA ASN A 958 -17.51 -15.94 48.55
C ASN A 958 -16.71 -16.98 49.41
N GLU A 959 -17.30 -17.53 50.48
CA GLU A 959 -16.65 -18.58 51.30
C GLU A 959 -16.32 -19.79 50.42
N LEU A 960 -17.30 -20.28 49.67
CA LEU A 960 -17.15 -21.44 48.78
C LEU A 960 -16.13 -21.20 47.69
N LEU A 961 -16.09 -19.99 47.17
CA LEU A 961 -15.07 -19.55 46.17
C LEU A 961 -13.66 -19.55 46.76
N GLN A 962 -13.50 -19.07 48.00
CA GLN A 962 -12.20 -19.12 48.70
C GLN A 962 -11.74 -20.53 49.00
N GLU A 963 -12.66 -21.40 49.31
CA GLU A 963 -12.40 -22.80 49.66
C GLU A 963 -11.97 -23.61 48.42
N ASN A 964 -12.70 -23.50 47.32
CA ASN A 964 -12.55 -24.36 46.16
C ASN A 964 -11.65 -23.77 45.06
N SER A 965 -11.55 -22.43 44.94
CA SER A 965 -10.97 -21.75 43.77
C SER A 965 -9.81 -20.83 44.09
N ARG A 966 -9.26 -20.80 45.32
CA ARG A 966 -8.17 -19.91 45.73
C ARG A 966 -6.87 -20.07 44.90
N ALA A 967 -6.65 -21.23 44.32
CA ALA A 967 -5.48 -21.54 43.52
C ALA A 967 -5.70 -21.37 41.99
N ALA A 968 -6.87 -20.90 41.57
CA ALA A 968 -7.20 -20.75 40.17
C ALA A 968 -6.42 -19.60 39.52
N ASN A 969 -6.09 -19.73 38.23
CA ASN A 969 -5.49 -18.65 37.44
C ASN A 969 -6.50 -17.56 37.09
N LEU A 970 -7.77 -17.96 36.98
CA LEU A 970 -8.89 -17.06 36.67
C LEU A 970 -10.17 -17.71 37.22
N ILE A 971 -10.94 -16.96 37.96
CA ILE A 971 -12.28 -17.35 38.43
C ILE A 971 -13.30 -16.60 37.56
N ILE A 972 -14.35 -17.32 37.18
CA ILE A 972 -15.48 -16.77 36.42
C ILE A 972 -16.74 -17.10 37.21
N VAL A 973 -17.52 -16.08 37.55
CA VAL A 973 -18.72 -16.23 38.37
C VAL A 973 -19.89 -15.54 37.67
N SER A 974 -21.06 -16.15 37.70
CA SER A 974 -22.31 -15.50 37.27
C SER A 974 -22.58 -14.25 38.13
N MET A 975 -22.69 -13.08 37.52
CA MET A 975 -22.91 -11.81 38.19
C MET A 975 -24.35 -11.75 38.73
N PRO A 976 -24.55 -11.38 40.02
CA PRO A 976 -25.89 -11.15 40.55
C PRO A 976 -26.55 -9.95 39.87
N ILE A 977 -27.86 -9.96 39.70
CA ILE A 977 -28.65 -8.84 39.17
C ILE A 977 -29.53 -8.26 40.27
N ALA A 978 -29.57 -6.90 40.30
CA ALA A 978 -30.60 -6.14 40.99
C ALA A 978 -31.47 -5.43 39.95
N ARG A 979 -32.79 -5.43 40.10
CA ARG A 979 -33.67 -4.61 39.28
C ARG A 979 -33.44 -3.14 39.54
N LEU A 980 -33.52 -2.31 38.53
CA LEU A 980 -33.41 -0.87 38.67
C LEU A 980 -34.42 -0.32 39.71
N GLY A 981 -33.93 0.40 40.69
CA GLY A 981 -34.74 1.01 41.79
C GLY A 981 -35.23 0.02 42.84
N SER A 982 -34.91 -1.30 42.73
CA SER A 982 -35.28 -2.27 43.79
C SER A 982 -34.25 -2.38 44.91
N VAL A 983 -32.98 -2.11 44.58
CA VAL A 983 -31.84 -2.18 45.51
C VAL A 983 -31.04 -0.88 45.38
N SER A 984 -30.55 -0.37 46.53
CA SER A 984 -29.69 0.79 46.55
C SER A 984 -28.35 0.49 45.87
N ASP A 985 -27.77 1.48 45.17
CA ASP A 985 -26.50 1.32 44.46
C ASP A 985 -25.35 0.88 45.37
N HIS A 986 -25.38 1.30 46.65
CA HIS A 986 -24.36 0.93 47.62
C HIS A 986 -24.52 -0.51 48.11
N LEU A 987 -25.73 -1.05 48.26
CA LEU A 987 -25.98 -2.43 48.61
C LEU A 987 -25.56 -3.36 47.45
N TYR A 988 -25.87 -2.97 46.21
CA TYR A 988 -25.46 -3.70 45.04
C TYR A 988 -23.92 -3.76 44.90
N MET A 989 -23.24 -2.65 45.13
CA MET A 989 -21.76 -2.62 45.12
C MET A 989 -21.18 -3.45 46.29
N ALA A 990 -21.83 -3.49 47.46
CA ALA A 990 -21.41 -4.33 48.56
C ALA A 990 -21.53 -5.82 48.22
N TRP A 991 -22.59 -6.25 47.51
CA TRP A 991 -22.70 -7.62 47.02
C TRP A 991 -21.56 -7.98 46.03
N LEU A 992 -21.26 -7.12 45.08
CA LEU A 992 -20.16 -7.37 44.14
C LEU A 992 -18.80 -7.37 44.84
N ASP A 993 -18.61 -6.53 45.86
CA ASP A 993 -17.36 -6.44 46.61
C ASP A 993 -17.16 -7.69 47.49
N ILE A 994 -18.19 -8.07 48.29
CA ILE A 994 -18.07 -9.24 49.14
C ILE A 994 -17.90 -10.54 48.35
N LEU A 995 -18.65 -10.71 47.26
CA LEU A 995 -18.58 -11.87 46.40
C LEU A 995 -17.17 -12.12 45.82
N THR A 996 -16.44 -11.07 45.53
CA THR A 996 -15.13 -11.18 44.89
C THR A 996 -13.94 -10.83 45.77
N LYS A 997 -14.19 -10.71 47.10
CA LYS A 997 -13.17 -10.35 48.10
C LYS A 997 -12.14 -11.46 48.28
N ASN A 998 -10.84 -11.09 48.36
CA ASN A 998 -9.72 -12.01 48.65
C ASN A 998 -9.56 -13.18 47.67
N LEU A 999 -10.06 -13.03 46.45
CA LEU A 999 -9.96 -14.03 45.39
C LEU A 999 -8.84 -13.76 44.41
N PRO A 1000 -8.34 -14.74 43.63
CA PRO A 1000 -7.53 -14.54 42.42
C PRO A 1000 -8.23 -13.62 41.40
N PRO A 1001 -7.63 -13.31 40.25
CA PRO A 1001 -8.33 -12.56 39.21
C PRO A 1001 -9.72 -13.14 38.96
N THR A 1002 -10.77 -12.31 39.16
CA THR A 1002 -12.16 -12.78 39.08
C THR A 1002 -12.92 -11.97 38.04
N MET A 1003 -13.63 -12.66 37.16
CA MET A 1003 -14.57 -12.11 36.20
C MET A 1003 -15.99 -12.38 36.61
N LEU A 1004 -16.77 -11.34 36.85
CA LEU A 1004 -18.21 -11.43 36.96
C LEU A 1004 -18.82 -11.32 35.59
N ILE A 1005 -19.59 -12.28 35.15
CA ILE A 1005 -20.20 -12.33 33.82
C ILE A 1005 -21.71 -12.43 33.95
N ARG A 1006 -22.42 -11.70 33.10
CA ARG A 1006 -23.84 -11.86 32.87
C ARG A 1006 -24.19 -11.68 31.40
N GLY A 1007 -24.81 -12.70 30.82
CA GLY A 1007 -25.40 -12.60 29.49
C GLY A 1007 -26.73 -11.84 29.53
N ASN A 1008 -27.19 -11.42 28.36
CA ASN A 1008 -28.46 -10.71 28.13
C ASN A 1008 -29.64 -11.65 27.87
N HIS A 1009 -29.59 -12.88 28.33
CA HIS A 1009 -30.56 -13.95 28.11
C HIS A 1009 -30.69 -14.45 26.65
N LYS A 1010 -30.01 -13.85 25.68
CA LYS A 1010 -29.92 -14.43 24.34
C LYS A 1010 -28.95 -15.62 24.34
N SER A 1011 -29.41 -16.76 23.82
CA SER A 1011 -28.58 -17.96 23.71
C SER A 1011 -27.36 -17.70 22.82
N VAL A 1012 -26.15 -17.92 23.33
CA VAL A 1012 -24.87 -17.84 22.63
C VAL A 1012 -24.26 -19.21 22.33
N LEU A 1013 -24.87 -20.27 22.84
CA LEU A 1013 -24.55 -21.68 22.61
C LEU A 1013 -25.73 -22.40 22.00
N THR A 1014 -25.47 -23.37 21.13
CA THR A 1014 -26.50 -24.26 20.54
C THR A 1014 -25.96 -25.64 20.29
N PHE A 1015 -26.83 -26.63 20.26
CA PHE A 1015 -26.51 -27.99 19.83
C PHE A 1015 -27.59 -28.51 18.86
N TYR A 1016 -27.22 -29.50 18.08
CA TYR A 1016 -28.18 -30.23 17.26
C TYR A 1016 -28.69 -31.42 18.05
N SER A 1017 -30.00 -31.56 18.14
CA SER A 1017 -30.67 -32.75 18.75
C SER A 1017 -30.55 -33.94 17.83
#